data_00e689ecc391cb4239b54412a4313f5d
#
_entry.id   00e689ecc391cb4239b54412a4313f5d
#
_cell.length_a   1.000
_cell.length_b   1.000
_cell.length_c   1.000
_cell.angle_alpha   90.00
_cell.angle_beta   90.00
_cell.angle_gamma   90.00
#
_symmetry.space_group_name_H-M   'P 1'
#
loop_
_entity.id
_entity.type
_entity.pdbx_description
1 polymer ?
#
loop_
_entity_poly.entity_id
_entity_poly.type
_entity_poly.pdbx_seq_one_letter_code
_entity_poly.pdbx_strand_id
1 'polypeptide(L)'
;TSIMLRAEKEGITPEALIEQVWKQHTADLRDFGVAYDHYSSTNSPANRELTYAIWRALEANGHVDSKPVKQLYDPERNIFLPDRFIKGECPNCHAKDQYGDACEVCGKTYNPTDLINPYSVVSGAKPIEKESLHFFVKLADFEKLLEAWLEERRAAGGLQAEVVNKLKEWFADGLRSWDVSRDAPYFGFEIPDQPGKYFYVWVDAPVGYFAAFKELCESGKKPGLAPADFARFTQPGHATDLVHFIGKDIIYFHTLFWPAMLHGAGLRMPTAVNVHGFLTVDGAKMSKSRGTFVNARTYLEHLDADWLRYYLASMLGPTLTDIDLDLKAFEERVNSHLVGKWVNIASRCAGFVHKLFDGKLAATLPDAERARYDGAAKKLEACAGLYEARDYAAAMRHIMEVADEANAYVAEHAPWVLAKDESKRAELHVVLTLALNYFRLLTIWLAPAVPATAARAFDFLDDHPARFDAARMPLLGHAIKPFHALATRIDPKHITAMIEASKESLQATAPAASAPHPGPLPQAGEGGKRGTTVTTDAAQHSASPSPEPGAADSDTISIDEFAKLDLRVAKVLACEAVEGSTKLLRFELDAGDLGKRQIFSGIKAAYPEPGKLVGRSVVFIANLAPRKMRFGVSEGMILSAGSGGADLFLLDADTGATPGMPVK
;
A
#
# COMPACT_ATOMS: atom_id res chain seq x y z
N THR A 1 20.56 -7.22 11.49
CA THR A 1 20.32 -7.69 12.89
C THR A 1 19.09 -8.61 12.98
N SER A 2 17.93 -8.26 12.41
CA SER A 2 16.70 -9.10 12.47
C SER A 2 16.91 -10.49 11.86
N ILE A 3 17.60 -10.58 10.71
CA ILE A 3 17.92 -11.86 10.05
C ILE A 3 18.80 -12.71 10.96
N MET A 4 19.83 -12.11 11.56
CA MET A 4 20.74 -12.83 12.47
C MET A 4 20.00 -13.41 13.68
N LEU A 5 19.18 -12.59 14.36
CA LEU A 5 18.44 -13.04 15.54
C LEU A 5 17.42 -14.13 15.20
N ARG A 6 16.82 -14.07 14.02
CA ARG A 6 15.91 -15.11 13.56
C ARG A 6 16.66 -16.39 13.22
N ALA A 7 17.80 -16.30 12.54
CA ALA A 7 18.65 -17.44 12.20
C ALA A 7 19.19 -18.11 13.48
N GLU A 8 19.67 -17.32 14.46
CA GLU A 8 20.10 -17.81 15.79
C GLU A 8 18.98 -18.59 16.48
N LYS A 9 17.75 -18.04 16.48
CA LYS A 9 16.58 -18.70 17.07
C LYS A 9 16.22 -20.01 16.37
N GLU A 10 16.36 -20.07 15.04
CA GLU A 10 16.06 -21.24 14.23
C GLU A 10 17.25 -22.24 14.19
N GLY A 11 18.41 -21.91 14.79
CA GLY A 11 19.60 -22.75 14.83
C GLY A 11 20.27 -22.95 13.47
N ILE A 12 20.11 -21.99 12.56
CA ILE A 12 20.68 -22.01 11.19
C ILE A 12 21.53 -20.77 10.93
N THR A 13 22.27 -20.76 9.83
CA THR A 13 23.03 -19.54 9.44
C THR A 13 22.10 -18.50 8.79
N PRO A 14 22.47 -17.20 8.84
CA PRO A 14 21.73 -16.16 8.12
C PRO A 14 21.57 -16.45 6.63
N GLU A 15 22.60 -16.99 5.98
CA GLU A 15 22.59 -17.37 4.56
C GLU A 15 21.57 -18.48 4.28
N ALA A 16 21.52 -19.51 5.12
CA ALA A 16 20.55 -20.60 5.00
C ALA A 16 19.12 -20.07 5.17
N LEU A 17 18.90 -19.13 6.12
CA LEU A 17 17.60 -18.51 6.32
C LEU A 17 17.15 -17.72 5.10
N ILE A 18 18.00 -16.85 4.54
CA ILE A 18 17.63 -16.04 3.38
C ILE A 18 17.41 -16.90 2.13
N GLU A 19 18.15 -18.00 1.97
CA GLU A 19 17.94 -18.95 0.87
C GLU A 19 16.56 -19.64 0.98
N GLN A 20 16.16 -20.06 2.17
CA GLN A 20 14.84 -20.64 2.41
C GLN A 20 13.74 -19.64 2.08
N VAL A 21 13.85 -18.39 2.58
CA VAL A 21 12.91 -17.31 2.32
C VAL A 21 12.85 -16.96 0.82
N TRP A 22 14.00 -16.91 0.15
CA TRP A 22 14.06 -16.68 -1.29
C TRP A 22 13.32 -17.75 -2.10
N LYS A 23 13.51 -19.03 -1.77
CA LYS A 23 12.80 -20.16 -2.40
C LYS A 23 11.29 -20.04 -2.20
N GLN A 24 10.87 -19.72 -0.96
CA GLN A 24 9.45 -19.54 -0.64
C GLN A 24 8.86 -18.36 -1.42
N HIS A 25 9.49 -17.19 -1.39
CA HIS A 25 9.01 -16.01 -2.12
C HIS A 25 8.93 -16.26 -3.64
N THR A 26 9.94 -16.91 -4.21
CA THR A 26 9.95 -17.25 -5.64
C THR A 26 8.77 -18.17 -6.01
N ALA A 27 8.48 -19.17 -5.16
CA ALA A 27 7.34 -20.04 -5.36
C ALA A 27 6.01 -19.29 -5.22
N ASP A 28 5.86 -18.49 -4.18
CA ASP A 28 4.64 -17.72 -3.91
C ASP A 28 4.33 -16.74 -5.06
N LEU A 29 5.34 -15.98 -5.50
CA LEU A 29 5.18 -15.01 -6.59
C LEU A 29 4.83 -15.69 -7.91
N ARG A 30 5.49 -16.82 -8.24
CA ARG A 30 5.15 -17.63 -9.41
C ARG A 30 3.70 -18.11 -9.34
N ASP A 31 3.28 -18.64 -8.20
CA ASP A 31 1.95 -19.21 -8.02
C ASP A 31 0.85 -18.11 -7.99
N PHE A 32 1.23 -16.85 -7.66
CA PHE A 32 0.40 -15.66 -7.90
C PHE A 32 0.40 -15.17 -9.37
N GLY A 33 1.08 -15.85 -10.28
CA GLY A 33 1.17 -15.47 -11.69
C GLY A 33 2.05 -14.25 -11.96
N VAL A 34 3.02 -13.96 -11.06
CA VAL A 34 4.04 -12.92 -11.29
C VAL A 34 5.18 -13.54 -12.08
N ALA A 35 5.36 -13.07 -13.32
CA ALA A 35 6.37 -13.57 -14.25
C ALA A 35 7.57 -12.60 -14.34
N TYR A 36 8.54 -12.77 -13.46
CA TYR A 36 9.81 -12.07 -13.56
C TYR A 36 10.72 -12.72 -14.59
N ASP A 37 11.40 -11.93 -15.40
CA ASP A 37 12.50 -12.42 -16.24
C ASP A 37 13.67 -12.91 -15.37
N HIS A 38 13.89 -12.26 -14.22
CA HIS A 38 14.87 -12.66 -13.22
C HIS A 38 14.47 -12.20 -11.81
N TYR A 39 14.63 -13.07 -10.82
CA TYR A 39 14.41 -12.78 -9.40
C TYR A 39 15.69 -13.12 -8.63
N SER A 40 16.39 -12.11 -8.15
CA SER A 40 17.67 -12.20 -7.48
C SER A 40 17.56 -12.06 -5.95
N SER A 41 18.70 -12.05 -5.29
CA SER A 41 18.86 -11.79 -3.87
C SER A 41 19.87 -10.66 -3.67
N THR A 42 19.60 -9.76 -2.71
CA THR A 42 20.56 -8.71 -2.34
C THR A 42 21.86 -9.25 -1.71
N ASN A 43 21.90 -10.52 -1.33
CA ASN A 43 23.14 -11.19 -0.88
C ASN A 43 23.90 -11.87 -2.04
N SER A 44 23.66 -11.51 -3.29
CA SER A 44 24.34 -12.09 -4.44
C SER A 44 25.76 -11.54 -4.63
N PRO A 45 26.66 -12.31 -5.26
CA PRO A 45 28.00 -11.82 -5.62
C PRO A 45 27.95 -10.58 -6.52
N ALA A 46 27.02 -10.52 -7.48
CA ALA A 46 26.85 -9.38 -8.36
C ALA A 46 26.44 -8.12 -7.59
N ASN A 47 25.57 -8.27 -6.57
CA ASN A 47 25.18 -7.14 -5.73
C ASN A 47 26.35 -6.61 -4.89
N ARG A 48 27.16 -7.50 -4.34
CA ARG A 48 28.38 -7.10 -3.61
C ARG A 48 29.36 -6.34 -4.51
N GLU A 49 29.64 -6.88 -5.69
CA GLU A 49 30.54 -6.25 -6.66
C GLU A 49 30.08 -4.83 -7.01
N LEU A 50 28.80 -4.67 -7.36
CA LEU A 50 28.24 -3.38 -7.75
C LEU A 50 28.16 -2.40 -6.57
N THR A 51 27.82 -2.88 -5.37
CA THR A 51 27.81 -2.06 -4.15
C THR A 51 29.21 -1.50 -3.87
N TYR A 52 30.24 -2.32 -3.98
CA TYR A 52 31.62 -1.88 -3.80
C TYR A 52 32.07 -0.90 -4.90
N ALA A 53 31.68 -1.13 -6.15
CA ALA A 53 32.00 -0.24 -7.25
C ALA A 53 31.36 1.15 -7.05
N ILE A 54 30.08 1.19 -6.68
CA ILE A 54 29.35 2.44 -6.40
C ILE A 54 29.97 3.16 -5.19
N TRP A 55 30.26 2.42 -4.12
CA TRP A 55 30.88 2.99 -2.91
C TRP A 55 32.22 3.66 -3.23
N ARG A 56 33.12 2.94 -3.90
CA ARG A 56 34.46 3.47 -4.28
C ARG A 56 34.37 4.69 -5.19
N ALA A 57 33.36 4.71 -6.08
CA ALA A 57 33.13 5.88 -6.92
C ALA A 57 32.67 7.10 -6.09
N LEU A 58 31.77 6.89 -5.12
CA LEU A 58 31.34 7.96 -4.19
C LEU A 58 32.51 8.49 -3.35
N GLU A 59 33.38 7.61 -2.83
CA GLU A 59 34.59 7.98 -2.10
C GLU A 59 35.56 8.79 -2.99
N ALA A 60 35.85 8.29 -4.19
CA ALA A 60 36.76 8.95 -5.14
C ALA A 60 36.26 10.32 -5.57
N ASN A 61 34.94 10.50 -5.69
CA ASN A 61 34.29 11.76 -6.05
C ASN A 61 34.06 12.69 -4.84
N GLY A 62 34.50 12.29 -3.64
CA GLY A 62 34.47 13.11 -2.44
C GLY A 62 33.09 13.21 -1.76
N HIS A 63 32.14 12.32 -2.08
CA HIS A 63 30.79 12.32 -1.53
C HIS A 63 30.61 11.52 -0.23
N VAL A 64 31.69 10.97 0.29
CA VAL A 64 31.71 10.25 1.57
C VAL A 64 32.43 11.07 2.63
N ASP A 65 31.90 11.00 3.85
CA ASP A 65 32.50 11.60 5.06
C ASP A 65 32.47 10.57 6.20
N SER A 66 33.27 10.81 7.24
CA SER A 66 33.28 9.98 8.44
C SER A 66 33.36 10.81 9.71
N LYS A 67 32.59 10.43 10.73
CA LYS A 67 32.63 11.07 12.05
C LYS A 67 32.25 10.09 13.16
N PRO A 68 32.76 10.33 14.40
CA PRO A 68 32.33 9.55 15.55
C PRO A 68 30.86 9.82 15.88
N VAL A 69 30.12 8.75 16.20
CA VAL A 69 28.72 8.78 16.64
C VAL A 69 28.60 8.07 17.98
N LYS A 70 27.90 8.68 18.94
CA LYS A 70 27.54 8.07 20.21
C LYS A 70 26.29 7.21 20.03
N GLN A 71 26.37 5.97 20.44
CA GLN A 71 25.27 5.00 20.36
C GLN A 71 25.17 4.20 21.64
N LEU A 72 23.99 3.64 21.91
CA LEU A 72 23.80 2.71 23.00
C LEU A 72 24.33 1.32 22.62
N TYR A 73 25.08 0.73 23.53
CA TYR A 73 25.79 -0.54 23.36
C TYR A 73 25.39 -1.51 24.48
N ASP A 74 25.08 -2.74 24.10
CA ASP A 74 24.80 -3.83 25.02
C ASP A 74 26.10 -4.51 25.43
N PRO A 75 26.54 -4.37 26.69
CA PRO A 75 27.83 -4.95 27.15
C PRO A 75 27.78 -6.46 27.30
N GLU A 76 26.60 -7.08 27.47
CA GLU A 76 26.46 -8.53 27.62
C GLU A 76 26.50 -9.25 26.26
N ARG A 77 25.87 -8.66 25.26
CA ARG A 77 25.85 -9.23 23.90
C ARG A 77 26.97 -8.69 23.00
N ASN A 78 27.69 -7.68 23.44
CA ASN A 78 28.76 -7.02 22.68
C ASN A 78 28.24 -6.46 21.32
N ILE A 79 27.07 -5.80 21.32
CA ILE A 79 26.45 -5.23 20.12
C ILE A 79 26.04 -3.79 20.34
N PHE A 80 26.15 -2.95 19.29
CA PHE A 80 25.45 -1.69 19.24
C PHE A 80 23.97 -1.94 19.03
N LEU A 81 23.12 -1.18 19.73
CA LEU A 81 21.69 -1.38 19.74
C LEU A 81 21.00 -0.43 18.76
N PRO A 82 20.40 -0.94 17.68
CA PRO A 82 19.44 -0.16 16.89
C PRO A 82 18.25 0.28 17.74
N ASP A 83 17.60 1.37 17.37
CA ASP A 83 16.50 2.00 18.12
C ASP A 83 15.41 1.02 18.59
N ARG A 84 15.09 0.02 17.76
CA ARG A 84 14.11 -1.03 18.05
C ARG A 84 14.58 -2.13 19.00
N PHE A 85 15.85 -2.14 19.36
CA PHE A 85 16.41 -3.05 20.34
C PHE A 85 16.66 -2.40 21.70
N ILE A 86 16.20 -1.15 21.83
CA ILE A 86 16.24 -0.36 23.06
C ILE A 86 14.81 -0.06 23.48
N LYS A 87 14.49 -0.30 24.73
CA LYS A 87 13.28 0.15 25.37
C LYS A 87 13.60 0.92 26.63
N GLY A 88 12.69 1.81 27.00
CA GLY A 88 12.81 2.61 28.21
C GLY A 88 11.54 3.39 28.47
N GLU A 89 11.63 4.33 29.38
CA GLU A 89 10.53 5.24 29.70
C GLU A 89 10.62 6.50 28.82
N CYS A 90 9.50 6.91 28.23
CA CYS A 90 9.42 8.08 27.37
C CYS A 90 9.84 9.35 28.12
N PRO A 91 10.75 10.19 27.59
CA PRO A 91 11.18 11.42 28.25
C PRO A 91 10.09 12.49 28.33
N ASN A 92 9.00 12.35 27.57
CA ASN A 92 7.92 13.33 27.50
C ASN A 92 6.69 12.97 28.34
N CYS A 93 6.21 11.73 28.25
CA CYS A 93 4.96 11.31 28.92
C CYS A 93 5.15 10.22 29.97
N HIS A 94 6.38 9.79 30.20
CA HIS A 94 6.77 8.76 31.18
C HIS A 94 6.12 7.36 30.96
N ALA A 95 5.57 7.13 29.77
CA ALA A 95 5.10 5.80 29.41
C ALA A 95 6.28 4.80 29.38
N LYS A 96 6.10 3.65 30.05
CA LYS A 96 7.13 2.61 30.13
C LYS A 96 7.21 1.80 28.83
N ASP A 97 8.32 1.10 28.65
CA ASP A 97 8.53 0.12 27.57
C ASP A 97 8.44 0.71 26.15
N GLN A 98 8.74 2.00 25.99
CA GLN A 98 8.75 2.67 24.70
C GLN A 98 10.06 2.41 23.95
N TYR A 99 9.97 2.28 22.63
CA TYR A 99 11.14 2.08 21.77
C TYR A 99 12.03 3.32 21.65
N GLY A 100 13.26 3.14 21.17
CA GLY A 100 14.28 4.19 21.10
C GLY A 100 14.04 5.28 20.05
N ASP A 101 13.07 5.14 19.19
CA ASP A 101 12.77 6.06 18.08
C ASP A 101 11.58 6.99 18.35
N ALA A 102 10.51 6.45 18.95
CA ALA A 102 9.28 7.20 19.20
C ALA A 102 8.43 6.57 20.30
N CYS A 103 7.64 7.38 20.98
CA CYS A 103 6.67 6.92 21.96
C CYS A 103 5.38 6.47 21.29
N GLU A 104 4.96 5.24 21.51
CA GLU A 104 3.71 4.70 20.98
C GLU A 104 2.47 5.32 21.65
N VAL A 105 2.64 5.91 22.86
CA VAL A 105 1.54 6.51 23.63
C VAL A 105 1.30 7.97 23.28
N CYS A 106 2.36 8.80 23.19
CA CYS A 106 2.21 10.24 22.94
C CYS A 106 2.69 10.68 21.56
N GLY A 107 3.23 9.78 20.75
CA GLY A 107 3.67 10.04 19.38
C GLY A 107 4.96 10.88 19.26
N LYS A 108 5.60 11.28 20.38
CA LYS A 108 6.80 12.09 20.32
C LYS A 108 8.02 11.28 19.92
N THR A 109 8.80 11.81 18.98
CA THR A 109 10.11 11.27 18.58
C THR A 109 11.22 11.80 19.49
N TYR A 110 12.26 11.00 19.72
CA TYR A 110 13.43 11.33 20.54
C TYR A 110 14.63 10.46 20.11
N ASN A 111 15.83 10.79 20.59
CA ASN A 111 16.96 9.91 20.39
C ASN A 111 16.92 8.74 21.39
N PRO A 112 17.48 7.56 21.05
CA PRO A 112 17.56 6.43 21.97
C PRO A 112 18.25 6.75 23.29
N THR A 113 19.20 7.68 23.27
CA THR A 113 19.93 8.18 24.45
C THR A 113 19.10 9.04 25.39
N ASP A 114 17.94 9.57 24.91
CA ASP A 114 17.04 10.40 25.71
C ASP A 114 16.07 9.59 26.56
N LEU A 115 15.97 8.27 26.31
CA LEU A 115 15.10 7.37 27.09
C LEU A 115 15.52 7.33 28.57
N ILE A 116 14.53 7.37 29.43
CA ILE A 116 14.73 7.20 30.87
C ILE A 116 14.82 5.69 31.17
N ASN A 117 15.84 5.29 31.93
CA ASN A 117 16.09 3.88 32.27
C ASN A 117 16.07 2.93 31.06
N PRO A 118 16.89 3.19 30.01
CA PRO A 118 16.91 2.34 28.84
C PRO A 118 17.42 0.93 29.19
N TYR A 119 16.89 -0.07 28.49
CA TYR A 119 17.37 -1.46 28.56
C TYR A 119 17.39 -2.11 27.18
N SER A 120 18.30 -3.07 27.00
CA SER A 120 18.40 -3.88 25.80
C SER A 120 17.24 -4.88 25.72
N VAL A 121 16.50 -4.89 24.63
CA VAL A 121 15.45 -5.90 24.38
C VAL A 121 16.07 -7.29 24.17
N VAL A 122 17.34 -7.37 23.81
CA VAL A 122 18.04 -8.62 23.47
C VAL A 122 18.53 -9.36 24.73
N SER A 123 19.10 -8.63 25.70
CA SER A 123 19.68 -9.21 26.91
C SER A 123 18.96 -8.80 28.20
N GLY A 124 18.21 -7.69 28.18
CA GLY A 124 17.70 -7.05 29.39
C GLY A 124 18.71 -6.15 30.09
N ALA A 125 19.98 -6.15 29.66
CA ALA A 125 21.05 -5.36 30.26
C ALA A 125 20.81 -3.85 30.10
N LYS A 126 21.35 -3.08 31.05
CA LYS A 126 21.41 -1.63 30.92
C LYS A 126 22.47 -1.26 29.89
N PRO A 127 22.11 -0.60 28.78
CA PRO A 127 23.08 -0.21 27.77
C PRO A 127 24.00 0.89 28.29
N ILE A 128 25.21 0.94 27.70
CA ILE A 128 26.19 2.00 27.94
C ILE A 128 26.36 2.84 26.66
N GLU A 129 26.70 4.11 26.79
CA GLU A 129 27.08 4.91 25.64
C GLU A 129 28.49 4.53 25.20
N LYS A 130 28.66 4.34 23.88
CA LYS A 130 29.96 4.04 23.26
C LYS A 130 30.06 4.82 21.94
N GLU A 131 31.22 5.37 21.68
CA GLU A 131 31.51 6.04 20.40
C GLU A 131 31.97 5.01 19.36
N SER A 132 31.47 5.18 18.13
CA SER A 132 31.91 4.42 16.97
C SER A 132 32.11 5.33 15.78
N LEU A 133 33.11 5.07 14.95
CA LEU A 133 33.31 5.80 13.70
C LEU A 133 32.23 5.37 12.70
N HIS A 134 31.46 6.32 12.19
CA HIS A 134 30.43 6.07 11.18
C HIS A 134 30.77 6.78 9.87
N PHE A 135 30.30 6.20 8.78
CA PHE A 135 30.45 6.71 7.41
C PHE A 135 29.14 7.29 6.92
N PHE A 136 29.22 8.39 6.19
CA PHE A 136 28.07 9.17 5.73
C PHE A 136 28.19 9.47 4.25
N VAL A 137 27.09 9.34 3.52
CA VAL A 137 26.96 9.93 2.18
C VAL A 137 26.47 11.35 2.34
N LYS A 138 27.19 12.33 1.75
CA LYS A 138 26.86 13.77 1.80
C LYS A 138 25.71 14.07 0.85
N LEU A 139 24.49 13.83 1.30
CA LEU A 139 23.29 13.99 0.47
C LEU A 139 23.07 15.46 0.04
N ALA A 140 23.52 16.41 0.85
CA ALA A 140 23.46 17.84 0.54
C ALA A 140 24.22 18.22 -0.74
N ASP A 141 25.27 17.47 -1.13
CA ASP A 141 26.00 17.69 -2.39
C ASP A 141 25.09 17.54 -3.61
N PHE A 142 24.01 16.80 -3.48
CA PHE A 142 23.07 16.45 -4.56
C PHE A 142 21.76 17.23 -4.51
N GLU A 143 21.55 18.13 -3.54
CA GLU A 143 20.27 18.79 -3.28
C GLU A 143 19.67 19.45 -4.53
N LYS A 144 20.42 20.34 -5.18
CA LYS A 144 19.95 21.03 -6.40
C LYS A 144 19.69 20.08 -7.58
N LEU A 145 20.52 19.05 -7.71
CA LEU A 145 20.36 18.02 -8.73
C LEU A 145 19.05 17.25 -8.52
N LEU A 146 18.80 16.85 -7.27
CA LEU A 146 17.62 16.06 -6.90
C LEU A 146 16.34 16.88 -7.08
N GLU A 147 16.32 18.14 -6.68
CA GLU A 147 15.19 19.04 -6.92
C GLU A 147 14.86 19.15 -8.42
N ALA A 148 15.86 19.40 -9.24
CA ALA A 148 15.69 19.50 -10.70
C ALA A 148 15.21 18.19 -11.32
N TRP A 149 15.79 17.07 -10.89
CA TRP A 149 15.40 15.73 -11.36
C TRP A 149 13.97 15.35 -10.97
N LEU A 150 13.56 15.63 -9.74
CA LEU A 150 12.20 15.35 -9.26
C LEU A 150 11.15 16.13 -10.08
N GLU A 151 11.42 17.41 -10.35
CA GLU A 151 10.51 18.24 -11.13
C GLU A 151 10.48 17.81 -12.61
N GLU A 152 11.61 17.42 -13.19
CA GLU A 152 11.68 16.85 -14.53
C GLU A 152 10.86 15.54 -14.62
N ARG A 153 11.01 14.63 -13.63
CA ARG A 153 10.26 13.36 -13.62
C ARG A 153 8.76 13.58 -13.43
N ARG A 154 8.39 14.55 -12.58
CA ARG A 154 6.99 14.95 -12.42
C ARG A 154 6.39 15.47 -13.74
N ALA A 155 7.10 16.37 -14.41
CA ALA A 155 6.66 16.95 -15.68
C ALA A 155 6.55 15.90 -16.80
N ALA A 156 7.42 14.88 -16.79
CA ALA A 156 7.39 13.74 -17.71
C ALA A 156 6.38 12.65 -17.35
N GLY A 157 5.62 12.77 -16.25
CA GLY A 157 4.69 11.75 -15.78
C GLY A 157 5.36 10.51 -15.15
N GLY A 158 6.66 10.57 -14.88
CA GLY A 158 7.43 9.50 -14.24
C GLY A 158 7.43 9.54 -12.71
N LEU A 159 6.76 10.53 -12.10
CA LEU A 159 6.61 10.64 -10.64
C LEU A 159 5.32 11.41 -10.30
N GLN A 160 4.59 10.92 -9.31
CA GLN A 160 3.33 11.53 -8.86
C GLN A 160 3.58 12.89 -8.18
N ALA A 161 2.66 13.84 -8.41
CA ALA A 161 2.77 15.19 -7.85
C ALA A 161 2.75 15.21 -6.31
N GLU A 162 1.97 14.31 -5.69
CA GLU A 162 1.88 14.17 -4.23
C GLU A 162 3.23 13.77 -3.62
N VAL A 163 3.99 12.91 -4.31
CA VAL A 163 5.34 12.50 -3.89
C VAL A 163 6.28 13.70 -3.89
N VAL A 164 6.30 14.47 -4.97
CA VAL A 164 7.15 15.66 -5.09
C VAL A 164 6.79 16.70 -4.03
N ASN A 165 5.49 16.93 -3.79
CA ASN A 165 5.05 17.87 -2.77
C ASN A 165 5.47 17.46 -1.36
N LYS A 166 5.41 16.17 -1.04
CA LYS A 166 5.89 15.64 0.24
C LYS A 166 7.40 15.83 0.42
N LEU A 167 8.17 15.65 -0.66
CA LEU A 167 9.63 15.81 -0.61
C LEU A 167 10.07 17.27 -0.46
N LYS A 168 9.25 18.27 -0.85
CA LYS A 168 9.57 19.68 -0.66
C LYS A 168 9.82 20.06 0.80
N GLU A 169 9.17 19.39 1.74
CA GLU A 169 9.39 19.60 3.18
C GLU A 169 10.85 19.29 3.56
N TRP A 170 11.43 18.27 2.97
CA TRP A 170 12.80 17.86 3.24
C TRP A 170 13.84 18.79 2.65
N PHE A 171 13.58 19.32 1.47
CA PHE A 171 14.44 20.34 0.87
C PHE A 171 14.36 21.66 1.66
N ALA A 172 13.19 22.01 2.21
CA ALA A 172 13.04 23.20 3.04
C ALA A 172 13.88 23.14 4.33
N ASP A 173 14.05 21.94 4.90
CA ASP A 173 14.90 21.70 6.08
C ASP A 173 16.38 21.52 5.72
N GLY A 174 16.72 21.41 4.42
CA GLY A 174 18.03 21.08 3.89
C GLY A 174 18.36 19.59 4.02
N LEU A 175 18.90 18.98 2.96
CA LEU A 175 19.28 17.58 2.97
C LEU A 175 20.53 17.37 3.83
N ARG A 176 20.46 16.39 4.73
CA ARG A 176 21.56 16.08 5.68
C ARG A 176 22.32 14.86 5.21
N SER A 177 23.58 14.74 5.67
CA SER A 177 24.40 13.55 5.44
C SER A 177 23.71 12.29 6.00
N TRP A 178 23.71 11.24 5.22
CA TRP A 178 23.04 9.98 5.52
C TRP A 178 24.05 8.98 6.10
N ASP A 179 23.79 8.48 7.31
CA ASP A 179 24.59 7.42 7.97
C ASP A 179 24.38 6.09 7.27
N VAL A 180 25.42 5.59 6.64
CA VAL A 180 25.42 4.39 5.81
C VAL A 180 26.18 3.22 6.39
N SER A 181 26.67 3.33 7.63
CA SER A 181 27.47 2.29 8.28
C SER A 181 26.76 1.63 9.47
N ARG A 182 27.13 0.39 9.75
CA ARG A 182 26.73 -0.37 10.93
C ARG A 182 27.91 -1.12 11.50
N ASP A 183 27.95 -1.26 12.82
CA ASP A 183 29.00 -1.98 13.52
C ASP A 183 28.74 -3.50 13.58
N ALA A 184 29.83 -4.27 13.61
CA ALA A 184 29.76 -5.70 13.88
C ALA A 184 29.19 -6.00 15.30
N PRO A 185 28.49 -7.15 15.49
CA PRO A 185 28.12 -8.15 14.48
C PRO A 185 26.93 -7.70 13.64
N TYR A 186 27.02 -7.78 12.34
CA TYR A 186 25.98 -7.40 11.40
C TYR A 186 25.97 -8.34 10.19
N PHE A 187 24.80 -8.71 9.69
CA PHE A 187 24.66 -9.46 8.46
C PHE A 187 24.46 -8.51 7.28
N GLY A 188 25.41 -8.47 6.38
CA GLY A 188 25.46 -7.56 5.24
C GLY A 188 26.85 -7.54 4.63
N PHE A 189 27.10 -6.65 3.69
CA PHE A 189 28.43 -6.48 3.10
C PHE A 189 29.29 -5.57 3.98
N GLU A 190 30.50 -6.01 4.27
CA GLU A 190 31.49 -5.20 4.98
C GLU A 190 31.95 -4.04 4.08
N ILE A 191 32.12 -2.85 4.66
CA ILE A 191 32.62 -1.68 3.92
C ILE A 191 34.09 -1.94 3.53
N PRO A 192 34.46 -1.76 2.24
CA PRO A 192 35.84 -1.98 1.80
C PRO A 192 36.84 -1.20 2.66
N ASP A 193 37.92 -1.86 3.03
CA ASP A 193 39.03 -1.31 3.82
C ASP A 193 38.66 -0.82 5.25
N GLN A 194 37.46 -1.19 5.74
CA GLN A 194 36.92 -0.80 7.07
C GLN A 194 36.50 -2.04 7.88
N PRO A 195 37.44 -2.81 8.46
CA PRO A 195 37.12 -4.03 9.18
C PRO A 195 36.10 -3.82 10.30
N GLY A 196 35.06 -4.68 10.37
CA GLY A 196 34.01 -4.62 11.37
C GLY A 196 32.96 -3.55 11.11
N LYS A 197 33.01 -2.89 9.97
CA LYS A 197 31.98 -1.94 9.49
C LYS A 197 31.23 -2.50 8.31
N TYR A 198 29.92 -2.44 8.36
CA TYR A 198 29.01 -3.00 7.37
C TYR A 198 28.15 -1.90 6.76
N PHE A 199 27.74 -2.07 5.51
CA PHE A 199 26.78 -1.16 4.91
C PHE A 199 25.41 -1.28 5.57
N TYR A 200 24.77 -0.13 5.76
CA TYR A 200 23.35 -0.07 6.05
C TYR A 200 22.55 -0.63 4.87
N VAL A 201 21.51 -1.41 5.16
CA VAL A 201 20.71 -2.14 4.16
C VAL A 201 20.23 -1.31 2.96
N TRP A 202 20.00 -0.01 3.14
CA TRP A 202 19.56 0.85 2.05
C TRP A 202 20.70 1.36 1.14
N VAL A 203 21.93 0.97 1.41
CA VAL A 203 23.04 1.16 0.46
C VAL A 203 23.06 0.03 -0.57
N ASP A 204 22.93 -1.22 -0.14
CA ASP A 204 23.03 -2.40 -0.99
C ASP A 204 21.68 -2.87 -1.56
N ALA A 205 20.56 -2.59 -0.88
CA ALA A 205 19.25 -3.02 -1.32
C ALA A 205 18.82 -2.45 -2.70
N PRO A 206 18.92 -1.15 -2.98
CA PRO A 206 18.57 -0.63 -4.31
C PRO A 206 19.58 -1.02 -5.39
N VAL A 207 20.83 -1.29 -5.04
CA VAL A 207 21.82 -1.85 -5.98
C VAL A 207 21.37 -3.21 -6.51
N GLY A 208 20.59 -3.95 -5.73
CA GLY A 208 19.98 -5.22 -6.12
C GLY A 208 19.19 -5.18 -7.43
N TYR A 209 18.62 -4.02 -7.80
CA TYR A 209 17.95 -3.86 -9.09
C TYR A 209 18.93 -3.98 -10.25
N PHE A 210 20.10 -3.34 -10.14
CA PHE A 210 21.16 -3.45 -11.14
C PHE A 210 21.81 -4.83 -11.12
N ALA A 211 22.02 -5.40 -9.94
CA ALA A 211 22.57 -6.74 -9.80
C ALA A 211 21.70 -7.79 -10.47
N ALA A 212 20.38 -7.73 -10.26
CA ALA A 212 19.44 -8.63 -10.91
C ALA A 212 19.47 -8.49 -12.44
N PHE A 213 19.58 -7.26 -12.98
CA PHE A 213 19.68 -7.05 -14.41
C PHE A 213 21.03 -7.52 -14.97
N LYS A 214 22.14 -7.32 -14.24
CA LYS A 214 23.46 -7.85 -14.60
C LYS A 214 23.41 -9.38 -14.70
N GLU A 215 22.89 -10.04 -13.69
CA GLU A 215 22.71 -11.49 -13.66
C GLU A 215 21.83 -12.00 -14.82
N LEU A 216 20.75 -11.28 -15.15
CA LEU A 216 19.90 -11.63 -16.30
C LEU A 216 20.69 -11.55 -17.62
N CYS A 217 21.45 -10.47 -17.83
CA CYS A 217 22.29 -10.30 -19.02
C CYS A 217 23.37 -11.40 -19.17
N GLU A 218 23.91 -11.86 -18.05
CA GLU A 218 24.96 -12.89 -18.01
C GLU A 218 24.40 -14.32 -18.08
N SER A 219 23.11 -14.52 -17.73
CA SER A 219 22.50 -15.83 -17.59
C SER A 219 22.18 -16.56 -18.90
N GLY A 220 22.09 -15.84 -20.02
CA GLY A 220 21.63 -16.34 -21.31
C GLY A 220 20.13 -16.76 -21.34
N LYS A 221 19.37 -16.52 -20.26
CA LYS A 221 17.94 -16.89 -20.15
C LYS A 221 17.04 -16.05 -21.05
N LYS A 222 17.43 -14.81 -21.33
CA LYS A 222 16.63 -13.89 -22.15
C LYS A 222 17.26 -13.74 -23.54
N PRO A 223 16.63 -14.26 -24.61
CA PRO A 223 17.12 -14.08 -25.97
C PRO A 223 17.28 -12.59 -26.31
N GLY A 224 18.41 -12.23 -26.92
CA GLY A 224 18.70 -10.86 -27.31
C GLY A 224 19.36 -10.00 -26.23
N LEU A 225 19.59 -10.53 -25.02
CA LEU A 225 20.43 -9.90 -23.99
C LEU A 225 21.81 -10.56 -23.93
N ALA A 226 22.84 -9.74 -23.76
CA ALA A 226 24.23 -10.13 -23.58
C ALA A 226 24.87 -9.36 -22.42
N PRO A 227 25.98 -9.83 -21.83
CA PRO A 227 26.66 -9.13 -20.73
C PRO A 227 26.99 -7.66 -21.01
N ALA A 228 27.31 -7.30 -22.26
CA ALA A 228 27.58 -5.92 -22.68
C ALA A 228 26.36 -4.99 -22.58
N ASP A 229 25.14 -5.54 -22.55
CA ASP A 229 23.90 -4.74 -22.44
C ASP A 229 23.78 -4.11 -21.06
N PHE A 230 24.26 -4.77 -20.01
CA PHE A 230 24.28 -4.21 -18.66
C PHE A 230 25.08 -2.91 -18.61
N ALA A 231 26.32 -2.92 -19.12
CA ALA A 231 27.18 -1.73 -19.13
C ALA A 231 26.57 -0.56 -19.93
N ARG A 232 25.93 -0.86 -21.06
CA ARG A 232 25.19 0.16 -21.85
C ARG A 232 23.97 0.69 -21.12
N PHE A 233 23.18 -0.20 -20.51
CA PHE A 233 21.96 0.18 -19.79
C PHE A 233 22.22 1.11 -18.61
N THR A 234 23.34 0.95 -17.90
CA THR A 234 23.67 1.75 -16.71
C THR A 234 24.26 3.12 -17.01
N GLN A 235 24.57 3.42 -18.29
CA GLN A 235 25.13 4.70 -18.69
C GLN A 235 24.08 5.83 -18.67
N PRO A 236 24.46 7.05 -18.24
CA PRO A 236 23.61 8.21 -18.36
C PRO A 236 23.13 8.44 -19.81
N GLY A 237 21.87 8.84 -19.98
CA GLY A 237 21.28 9.13 -21.29
C GLY A 237 20.89 7.91 -22.12
N HIS A 238 20.96 6.69 -21.59
CA HIS A 238 20.45 5.50 -22.28
C HIS A 238 18.94 5.60 -22.53
N ALA A 239 18.48 5.22 -23.72
CA ALA A 239 17.10 5.40 -24.15
C ALA A 239 16.08 4.45 -23.51
N THR A 240 16.54 3.35 -22.88
CA THR A 240 15.66 2.40 -22.21
C THR A 240 15.15 2.95 -20.88
N ASP A 241 13.90 2.69 -20.54
CA ASP A 241 13.35 3.10 -19.27
C ASP A 241 13.92 2.29 -18.09
N LEU A 242 14.18 2.97 -16.98
CA LEU A 242 14.45 2.40 -15.66
C LEU A 242 13.31 2.80 -14.73
N VAL A 243 12.38 1.87 -14.51
CA VAL A 243 11.14 2.14 -13.79
C VAL A 243 11.12 1.37 -12.47
N HIS A 244 10.88 2.07 -11.37
CA HIS A 244 10.66 1.48 -10.06
C HIS A 244 9.18 1.48 -9.67
N PHE A 245 8.72 0.40 -9.04
CA PHE A 245 7.42 0.30 -8.37
C PHE A 245 7.66 0.06 -6.89
N ILE A 246 7.18 0.98 -6.05
CA ILE A 246 7.49 0.99 -4.63
C ILE A 246 6.29 1.33 -3.75
N GLY A 247 6.33 0.89 -2.49
CA GLY A 247 5.41 1.38 -1.45
C GLY A 247 5.79 2.80 -0.97
N LYS A 248 4.82 3.52 -0.43
CA LYS A 248 5.02 4.90 0.05
C LYS A 248 6.00 5.03 1.24
N ASP A 249 6.30 3.94 1.93
CA ASP A 249 7.23 3.89 3.06
C ASP A 249 8.71 4.01 2.66
N ILE A 250 9.03 3.76 1.38
CA ILE A 250 10.39 3.79 0.85
C ILE A 250 10.61 4.87 -0.22
N ILE A 251 9.70 5.85 -0.30
CA ILE A 251 9.81 7.02 -1.20
C ILE A 251 11.19 7.65 -1.12
N TYR A 252 11.63 8.00 0.11
CA TYR A 252 12.90 8.63 0.42
C TYR A 252 14.11 7.93 -0.18
N PHE A 253 14.17 6.59 -0.03
CA PHE A 253 15.29 5.79 -0.52
C PHE A 253 15.34 5.75 -2.04
N HIS A 254 14.21 5.82 -2.72
CA HIS A 254 14.13 5.73 -4.18
C HIS A 254 14.09 7.07 -4.90
N THR A 255 13.82 8.16 -4.19
CA THR A 255 13.72 9.50 -4.79
C THR A 255 14.83 10.45 -4.35
N LEU A 256 15.54 10.16 -3.26
CA LEU A 256 16.69 10.95 -2.81
C LEU A 256 17.97 10.11 -2.78
N PHE A 257 18.04 9.06 -1.96
CA PHE A 257 19.30 8.33 -1.74
C PHE A 257 19.77 7.55 -2.97
N TRP A 258 18.90 6.75 -3.57
CA TRP A 258 19.27 5.96 -4.74
C TRP A 258 19.68 6.80 -5.94
N PRO A 259 18.92 7.84 -6.35
CA PRO A 259 19.36 8.74 -7.42
C PRO A 259 20.68 9.47 -7.10
N ALA A 260 20.89 9.91 -5.84
CA ALA A 260 22.14 10.53 -5.43
C ALA A 260 23.34 9.58 -5.57
N MET A 261 23.19 8.32 -5.09
CA MET A 261 24.23 7.29 -5.21
C MET A 261 24.55 6.99 -6.67
N LEU A 262 23.55 6.84 -7.51
CA LEU A 262 23.73 6.59 -8.94
C LEU A 262 24.46 7.74 -9.62
N HIS A 263 23.99 8.97 -9.41
CA HIS A 263 24.64 10.14 -10.00
C HIS A 263 26.07 10.32 -9.52
N GLY A 264 26.27 10.20 -8.19
CA GLY A 264 27.62 10.30 -7.59
C GLY A 264 28.60 9.23 -8.06
N ALA A 265 28.08 8.08 -8.50
CA ALA A 265 28.85 7.01 -9.12
C ALA A 265 28.95 7.12 -10.66
N GLY A 266 28.43 8.19 -11.28
CA GLY A 266 28.43 8.37 -12.75
C GLY A 266 27.47 7.44 -13.50
N LEU A 267 26.44 6.91 -12.81
CA LEU A 267 25.44 6.01 -13.38
C LEU A 267 24.12 6.75 -13.67
N ARG A 268 23.27 6.13 -14.49
CA ARG A 268 21.96 6.69 -14.83
C ARG A 268 21.00 6.68 -13.64
N MET A 269 20.22 7.72 -13.50
CA MET A 269 19.10 7.79 -12.54
C MET A 269 17.82 7.15 -13.12
N PRO A 270 16.84 6.78 -12.28
CA PRO A 270 15.57 6.25 -12.75
C PRO A 270 14.81 7.21 -13.68
N THR A 271 14.11 6.63 -14.67
CA THR A 271 13.22 7.38 -15.56
C THR A 271 11.83 7.56 -14.95
N ALA A 272 11.41 6.63 -14.08
CA ALA A 272 10.17 6.73 -13.35
C ALA A 272 10.24 6.00 -11.99
N VAL A 273 9.52 6.54 -11.01
CA VAL A 273 9.28 5.91 -9.70
C VAL A 273 7.78 5.96 -9.42
N ASN A 274 7.13 4.81 -9.52
CA ASN A 274 5.69 4.67 -9.30
C ASN A 274 5.45 4.22 -7.85
N VAL A 275 4.74 5.06 -7.11
CA VAL A 275 4.49 4.85 -5.68
C VAL A 275 3.04 4.44 -5.47
N HIS A 276 2.81 3.43 -4.64
CA HIS A 276 1.47 3.01 -4.21
C HIS A 276 1.30 3.12 -2.69
N GLY A 277 0.04 3.19 -2.24
CA GLY A 277 -0.33 3.20 -0.83
C GLY A 277 -0.09 1.86 -0.14
N PHE A 278 -0.41 1.79 1.15
CA PHE A 278 -0.36 0.55 1.93
C PHE A 278 -1.56 -0.34 1.61
N LEU A 279 -1.38 -1.64 1.88
CA LEU A 279 -2.48 -2.60 1.93
C LEU A 279 -2.91 -2.76 3.39
N THR A 280 -4.19 -2.49 3.65
CA THR A 280 -4.87 -2.80 4.91
C THR A 280 -5.76 -4.03 4.74
N VAL A 281 -6.22 -4.62 5.82
CA VAL A 281 -7.18 -5.73 5.82
C VAL A 281 -8.30 -5.37 6.79
N ASP A 282 -9.54 -5.31 6.29
CA ASP A 282 -10.73 -4.89 7.04
C ASP A 282 -10.49 -3.57 7.82
N GLY A 283 -9.96 -2.56 7.13
CA GLY A 283 -9.65 -1.24 7.67
C GLY A 283 -8.46 -1.19 8.64
N ALA A 284 -7.83 -2.31 8.95
CA ALA A 284 -6.71 -2.37 9.87
C ALA A 284 -5.37 -2.60 9.18
N LYS A 285 -4.30 -1.99 9.69
CA LYS A 285 -2.94 -2.30 9.26
C LYS A 285 -2.65 -3.79 9.47
N MET A 286 -2.10 -4.47 8.47
CA MET A 286 -1.65 -5.85 8.61
C MET A 286 -0.71 -6.00 9.82
N SER A 287 -1.09 -6.82 10.78
CA SER A 287 -0.32 -7.05 12.01
C SER A 287 -0.38 -8.51 12.41
N LYS A 288 0.79 -9.11 12.64
CA LYS A 288 0.87 -10.47 13.17
C LYS A 288 0.26 -10.56 14.58
N SER A 289 0.49 -9.57 15.42
CA SER A 289 -0.03 -9.54 16.80
C SER A 289 -1.55 -9.37 16.88
N ARG A 290 -2.15 -8.72 15.87
CA ARG A 290 -3.61 -8.49 15.81
C ARG A 290 -4.37 -9.57 15.02
N GLY A 291 -3.67 -10.53 14.39
CA GLY A 291 -4.30 -11.59 13.59
C GLY A 291 -4.88 -11.11 12.24
N THR A 292 -4.59 -9.87 11.82
CA THR A 292 -5.00 -9.30 10.52
C THR A 292 -3.98 -9.55 9.41
N PHE A 293 -3.00 -10.42 9.65
CA PHE A 293 -1.97 -10.75 8.68
C PHE A 293 -2.40 -11.95 7.84
N VAL A 294 -2.48 -11.76 6.51
CA VAL A 294 -2.72 -12.85 5.56
C VAL A 294 -1.39 -13.23 4.92
N ASN A 295 -0.98 -14.49 5.12
CA ASN A 295 0.23 -15.02 4.49
C ASN A 295 -0.09 -15.40 3.03
N ALA A 296 0.82 -15.08 2.11
CA ALA A 296 0.66 -15.35 0.68
C ALA A 296 0.41 -16.85 0.40
N ARG A 297 1.18 -17.74 1.03
CA ARG A 297 0.99 -19.19 0.86
C ARG A 297 -0.34 -19.66 1.39
N THR A 298 -0.72 -19.22 2.58
CA THR A 298 -2.03 -19.56 3.19
C THR A 298 -3.19 -19.09 2.31
N TYR A 299 -3.07 -17.89 1.71
CA TYR A 299 -4.08 -17.43 0.76
C TYR A 299 -4.23 -18.42 -0.43
N LEU A 300 -3.11 -18.82 -1.04
CA LEU A 300 -3.10 -19.71 -2.20
C LEU A 300 -3.61 -21.13 -1.91
N GLU A 301 -3.54 -21.59 -0.67
CA GLU A 301 -4.07 -22.88 -0.22
C GLU A 301 -5.61 -22.89 -0.15
N HIS A 302 -6.24 -21.73 -0.07
CA HIS A 302 -7.69 -21.60 0.12
C HIS A 302 -8.39 -20.88 -1.04
N LEU A 303 -7.70 -19.99 -1.75
CA LEU A 303 -8.29 -19.07 -2.74
C LEU A 303 -7.43 -18.97 -4.00
N ASP A 304 -8.08 -18.68 -5.13
CA ASP A 304 -7.41 -18.54 -6.43
C ASP A 304 -6.62 -17.22 -6.50
N ALA A 305 -5.40 -17.28 -7.05
CA ALA A 305 -4.53 -16.12 -7.22
C ALA A 305 -5.18 -15.02 -8.07
N ASP A 306 -5.86 -15.37 -9.15
CA ASP A 306 -6.50 -14.42 -10.06
C ASP A 306 -7.60 -13.60 -9.38
N TRP A 307 -8.24 -14.11 -8.35
CA TRP A 307 -9.27 -13.39 -7.61
C TRP A 307 -8.67 -12.20 -6.84
N LEU A 308 -7.56 -12.41 -6.14
CA LEU A 308 -6.88 -11.34 -5.43
C LEU A 308 -6.26 -10.34 -6.41
N ARG A 309 -5.63 -10.82 -7.49
CA ARG A 309 -5.09 -9.97 -8.54
C ARG A 309 -6.16 -9.06 -9.15
N TYR A 310 -7.34 -9.61 -9.47
CA TYR A 310 -8.46 -8.82 -9.99
C TYR A 310 -8.95 -7.78 -8.98
N TYR A 311 -9.13 -8.19 -7.72
CA TYR A 311 -9.58 -7.29 -6.67
C TYR A 311 -8.62 -6.10 -6.52
N LEU A 312 -7.33 -6.38 -6.40
CA LEU A 312 -6.30 -5.35 -6.30
C LEU A 312 -6.28 -4.46 -7.56
N ALA A 313 -6.31 -5.04 -8.77
CA ALA A 313 -6.38 -4.27 -10.01
C ALA A 313 -7.62 -3.36 -10.06
N SER A 314 -8.76 -3.79 -9.52
CA SER A 314 -9.98 -3.00 -9.47
C SER A 314 -9.95 -1.84 -8.45
N MET A 315 -8.93 -1.77 -7.61
CA MET A 315 -8.74 -0.72 -6.59
C MET A 315 -7.52 0.17 -6.88
N LEU A 316 -6.50 -0.36 -7.58
CA LEU A 316 -5.26 0.33 -7.85
C LEU A 316 -5.42 1.44 -8.90
N GLY A 317 -5.03 2.64 -8.52
CA GLY A 317 -4.91 3.81 -9.38
C GLY A 317 -3.52 4.45 -9.31
N PRO A 318 -3.30 5.55 -10.04
CA PRO A 318 -2.01 6.25 -10.07
C PRO A 318 -1.76 7.13 -8.84
N THR A 319 -2.55 7.01 -7.78
CA THR A 319 -2.48 7.83 -6.56
C THR A 319 -1.82 7.07 -5.40
N LEU A 320 -1.48 7.79 -4.30
CA LEU A 320 -0.91 7.24 -3.07
C LEU A 320 -1.95 6.66 -2.10
N THR A 321 -3.19 6.49 -2.55
CA THR A 321 -4.29 6.02 -1.72
C THR A 321 -4.03 4.61 -1.20
N ASP A 322 -4.27 4.40 0.08
CA ASP A 322 -4.21 3.07 0.68
C ASP A 322 -5.33 2.19 0.13
N ILE A 323 -5.03 0.90 -0.03
CA ILE A 323 -5.99 -0.09 -0.53
C ILE A 323 -6.41 -0.94 0.65
N ASP A 324 -7.71 -1.14 0.82
CA ASP A 324 -8.24 -2.06 1.81
C ASP A 324 -8.68 -3.38 1.17
N LEU A 325 -8.17 -4.48 1.71
CA LEU A 325 -8.69 -5.81 1.45
C LEU A 325 -9.87 -6.06 2.41
N ASP A 326 -11.00 -5.43 2.12
CA ASP A 326 -12.28 -5.78 2.72
C ASP A 326 -12.71 -7.15 2.17
N LEU A 327 -12.72 -8.15 3.02
CA LEU A 327 -12.94 -9.55 2.62
C LEU A 327 -14.34 -9.79 2.08
N LYS A 328 -15.34 -9.05 2.54
CA LYS A 328 -16.70 -9.11 2.02
C LYS A 328 -16.80 -8.45 0.65
N ALA A 329 -16.28 -7.26 0.49
CA ALA A 329 -16.22 -6.57 -0.80
C ALA A 329 -15.41 -7.35 -1.83
N PHE A 330 -14.34 -8.04 -1.40
CA PHE A 330 -13.55 -8.96 -2.23
C PHE A 330 -14.42 -10.11 -2.78
N GLU A 331 -15.13 -10.81 -1.90
CA GLU A 331 -16.05 -11.90 -2.30
C GLU A 331 -17.11 -11.40 -3.28
N GLU A 332 -17.83 -10.33 -2.92
CA GLU A 332 -18.90 -9.77 -3.72
C GLU A 332 -18.40 -9.33 -5.10
N ARG A 333 -17.24 -8.67 -5.18
CA ARG A 333 -16.68 -8.18 -6.43
C ARG A 333 -16.23 -9.30 -7.36
N VAL A 334 -15.54 -10.31 -6.86
CA VAL A 334 -15.13 -11.48 -7.63
C VAL A 334 -16.37 -12.23 -8.13
N ASN A 335 -17.32 -12.52 -7.24
CA ASN A 335 -18.54 -13.25 -7.57
C ASN A 335 -19.42 -12.52 -8.59
N SER A 336 -19.53 -11.19 -8.51
CA SER A 336 -20.34 -10.41 -9.45
C SER A 336 -19.59 -10.17 -10.77
N HIS A 337 -18.34 -9.74 -10.75
CA HIS A 337 -17.63 -9.31 -11.94
C HIS A 337 -17.05 -10.49 -12.74
N LEU A 338 -16.22 -11.32 -12.10
CA LEU A 338 -15.57 -12.41 -12.84
C LEU A 338 -16.55 -13.54 -13.16
N VAL A 339 -17.30 -14.01 -12.17
CA VAL A 339 -18.21 -15.14 -12.37
C VAL A 339 -19.54 -14.69 -12.97
N GLY A 340 -20.16 -13.65 -12.38
CA GLY A 340 -21.51 -13.20 -12.75
C GLY A 340 -21.59 -12.44 -14.06
N LYS A 341 -20.53 -11.74 -14.47
CA LYS A 341 -20.51 -10.99 -15.73
C LYS A 341 -19.67 -11.69 -16.79
N TRP A 342 -18.35 -11.79 -16.60
CA TRP A 342 -17.43 -12.26 -17.65
C TRP A 342 -17.62 -13.75 -18.00
N VAL A 343 -17.37 -14.66 -17.06
CA VAL A 343 -17.45 -16.11 -17.30
C VAL A 343 -18.88 -16.56 -17.64
N ASN A 344 -19.87 -15.87 -17.09
CA ASN A 344 -21.28 -16.14 -17.35
C ASN A 344 -21.66 -16.05 -18.84
N ILE A 345 -21.04 -15.16 -19.61
CA ILE A 345 -21.29 -15.03 -21.06
C ILE A 345 -20.97 -16.36 -21.76
N ALA A 346 -19.78 -16.89 -21.55
CA ALA A 346 -19.36 -18.14 -22.15
C ALA A 346 -20.18 -19.34 -21.65
N SER A 347 -20.45 -19.43 -20.35
CA SER A 347 -21.18 -20.54 -19.76
C SER A 347 -22.61 -20.67 -20.26
N ARG A 348 -23.26 -19.54 -20.60
CA ARG A 348 -24.64 -19.48 -21.15
C ARG A 348 -24.71 -19.78 -22.64
N CYS A 349 -23.61 -19.62 -23.38
CA CYS A 349 -23.60 -19.67 -24.85
C CYS A 349 -22.88 -20.90 -25.43
N ALA A 350 -21.75 -21.32 -24.83
CA ALA A 350 -20.86 -22.31 -25.40
C ALA A 350 -21.51 -23.68 -25.63
N GLY A 351 -22.36 -24.14 -24.71
CA GLY A 351 -23.05 -25.41 -24.82
C GLY A 351 -23.97 -25.50 -26.04
N PHE A 352 -24.60 -24.41 -26.45
CA PHE A 352 -25.42 -24.36 -27.65
C PHE A 352 -24.59 -24.44 -28.94
N VAL A 353 -23.41 -23.79 -28.96
CA VAL A 353 -22.49 -23.87 -30.12
C VAL A 353 -22.06 -25.32 -30.38
N HIS A 354 -21.66 -26.02 -29.31
CA HIS A 354 -21.31 -27.46 -29.46
C HIS A 354 -22.48 -28.33 -29.86
N LYS A 355 -23.62 -28.16 -29.19
CA LYS A 355 -24.79 -29.03 -29.40
C LYS A 355 -25.45 -28.84 -30.77
N LEU A 356 -25.42 -27.62 -31.31
CA LEU A 356 -26.25 -27.24 -32.45
C LEU A 356 -25.46 -26.83 -33.69
N PHE A 357 -24.16 -26.57 -33.56
CA PHE A 357 -23.29 -26.03 -34.61
C PHE A 357 -21.91 -26.71 -34.63
N ASP A 358 -21.80 -27.93 -34.12
CA ASP A 358 -20.57 -28.76 -34.13
C ASP A 358 -19.33 -28.02 -33.58
N GLY A 359 -19.54 -27.15 -32.58
CA GLY A 359 -18.47 -26.37 -31.96
C GLY A 359 -17.96 -25.23 -32.83
N LYS A 360 -18.61 -24.85 -33.92
CA LYS A 360 -18.16 -23.79 -34.84
C LYS A 360 -18.94 -22.52 -34.65
N LEU A 361 -18.25 -21.40 -34.70
CA LEU A 361 -18.83 -20.03 -34.77
C LEU A 361 -19.32 -19.75 -36.21
N ALA A 362 -20.28 -18.84 -36.35
CA ALA A 362 -20.78 -18.43 -37.67
C ALA A 362 -19.64 -17.84 -38.54
N ALA A 363 -19.69 -18.12 -39.83
CA ALA A 363 -18.68 -17.65 -40.78
C ALA A 363 -18.72 -16.15 -41.00
N THR A 364 -19.86 -15.51 -40.76
CA THR A 364 -20.05 -14.06 -40.92
C THR A 364 -20.93 -13.52 -39.79
N LEU A 365 -20.82 -12.22 -39.52
CA LEU A 365 -21.76 -11.44 -38.73
C LEU A 365 -22.48 -10.48 -39.65
N PRO A 366 -23.82 -10.30 -39.53
CA PRO A 366 -24.53 -9.19 -40.17
C PRO A 366 -23.96 -7.84 -39.76
N ASP A 367 -24.18 -6.81 -40.57
CA ASP A 367 -23.61 -5.46 -40.37
C ASP A 367 -23.91 -4.88 -38.98
N ALA A 368 -25.11 -5.11 -38.46
CA ALA A 368 -25.53 -4.62 -37.15
C ALA A 368 -24.70 -5.26 -36.01
N GLU A 369 -24.55 -6.57 -36.05
CA GLU A 369 -23.76 -7.33 -35.05
C GLU A 369 -22.27 -7.06 -35.20
N ARG A 370 -21.79 -6.88 -36.42
CA ARG A 370 -20.41 -6.45 -36.69
C ARG A 370 -20.16 -5.05 -36.12
N ALA A 371 -21.08 -4.12 -36.33
CA ALA A 371 -20.96 -2.77 -35.78
C ALA A 371 -20.98 -2.75 -34.22
N ARG A 372 -21.78 -3.65 -33.59
CA ARG A 372 -21.77 -3.82 -32.13
C ARG A 372 -20.40 -4.30 -31.63
N TYR A 373 -19.81 -5.33 -32.29
CA TYR A 373 -18.48 -5.80 -31.94
C TYR A 373 -17.41 -4.71 -32.09
N ASP A 374 -17.40 -4.02 -33.24
CA ASP A 374 -16.43 -2.98 -33.53
C ASP A 374 -16.55 -1.80 -32.53
N GLY A 375 -17.78 -1.46 -32.15
CA GLY A 375 -18.05 -0.46 -31.11
C GLY A 375 -17.47 -0.84 -29.74
N ALA A 376 -17.68 -2.08 -29.31
CA ALA A 376 -17.14 -2.60 -28.07
C ALA A 376 -15.60 -2.70 -28.09
N ALA A 377 -15.02 -3.18 -29.18
CA ALA A 377 -13.57 -3.24 -29.37
C ALA A 377 -12.93 -1.84 -29.28
N LYS A 378 -13.55 -0.84 -29.93
CA LYS A 378 -13.10 0.56 -29.87
C LYS A 378 -13.19 1.16 -28.45
N LYS A 379 -14.26 0.87 -27.70
CA LYS A 379 -14.37 1.31 -26.29
C LYS A 379 -13.23 0.79 -25.45
N LEU A 380 -12.87 -0.49 -25.63
CA LEU A 380 -11.81 -1.13 -24.85
C LEU A 380 -10.38 -0.73 -25.28
N GLU A 381 -10.18 -0.16 -26.46
CA GLU A 381 -8.86 0.37 -26.87
C GLU A 381 -8.35 1.43 -25.87
N ALA A 382 -9.25 2.17 -25.21
CA ALA A 382 -8.87 3.12 -24.16
C ALA A 382 -8.16 2.46 -22.96
N CYS A 383 -8.41 1.17 -22.71
CA CYS A 383 -7.77 0.43 -21.61
C CYS A 383 -6.25 0.33 -21.79
N ALA A 384 -5.72 0.34 -23.02
CA ALA A 384 -4.27 0.36 -23.24
C ALA A 384 -3.62 1.59 -22.56
N GLY A 385 -4.18 2.78 -22.80
CA GLY A 385 -3.69 4.01 -22.16
C GLY A 385 -3.88 4.00 -20.64
N LEU A 386 -4.96 3.40 -20.14
CA LEU A 386 -5.19 3.26 -18.69
C LEU A 386 -4.17 2.32 -18.04
N TYR A 387 -3.83 1.20 -18.68
CA TYR A 387 -2.76 0.32 -18.22
C TYR A 387 -1.40 1.04 -18.21
N GLU A 388 -1.07 1.78 -19.27
CA GLU A 388 0.16 2.59 -19.33
C GLU A 388 0.19 3.68 -18.24
N ALA A 389 -0.95 4.31 -17.96
CA ALA A 389 -1.11 5.29 -16.90
C ALA A 389 -1.18 4.66 -15.49
N ARG A 390 -1.20 3.34 -15.38
CA ARG A 390 -1.37 2.59 -14.11
C ARG A 390 -2.71 2.85 -13.41
N ASP A 391 -3.70 3.33 -14.17
CA ASP A 391 -5.09 3.44 -13.69
C ASP A 391 -5.85 2.15 -13.94
N TYR A 392 -5.43 1.10 -13.22
CA TYR A 392 -5.99 -0.23 -13.37
C TYR A 392 -7.46 -0.27 -12.96
N ALA A 393 -7.83 0.51 -11.93
CA ALA A 393 -9.22 0.61 -11.48
C ALA A 393 -10.14 1.15 -12.58
N ALA A 394 -9.71 2.18 -13.32
CA ALA A 394 -10.45 2.66 -14.47
C ALA A 394 -10.52 1.63 -15.60
N ALA A 395 -9.41 0.93 -15.89
CA ALA A 395 -9.41 -0.13 -16.89
C ALA A 395 -10.41 -1.25 -16.54
N MET A 396 -10.42 -1.71 -15.28
CA MET A 396 -11.39 -2.73 -14.84
C MET A 396 -12.83 -2.24 -14.95
N ARG A 397 -13.12 -0.97 -14.64
CA ARG A 397 -14.47 -0.41 -14.83
C ARG A 397 -14.90 -0.43 -16.29
N HIS A 398 -14.07 0.06 -17.21
CA HIS A 398 -14.35 0.05 -18.65
C HIS A 398 -14.59 -1.37 -19.18
N ILE A 399 -13.80 -2.35 -18.75
CA ILE A 399 -13.99 -3.74 -19.15
C ILE A 399 -15.31 -4.28 -18.63
N MET A 400 -15.70 -3.96 -17.39
CA MET A 400 -16.97 -4.43 -16.81
C MET A 400 -18.20 -3.74 -17.40
N GLU A 401 -18.09 -2.51 -17.88
CA GLU A 401 -19.14 -1.82 -18.65
C GLU A 401 -19.44 -2.57 -19.96
N VAL A 402 -18.40 -2.99 -20.69
CA VAL A 402 -18.59 -3.81 -21.90
C VAL A 402 -19.09 -5.21 -21.58
N ALA A 403 -18.72 -5.78 -20.42
CA ALA A 403 -19.30 -7.04 -19.95
C ALA A 403 -20.79 -6.92 -19.65
N ASP A 404 -21.24 -5.78 -19.13
CA ASP A 404 -22.68 -5.49 -18.94
C ASP A 404 -23.42 -5.38 -20.27
N GLU A 405 -22.85 -4.69 -21.27
CA GLU A 405 -23.40 -4.64 -22.64
C GLU A 405 -23.54 -6.04 -23.26
N ALA A 406 -22.51 -6.89 -23.09
CA ALA A 406 -22.54 -8.26 -23.58
C ALA A 406 -23.63 -9.12 -22.89
N ASN A 407 -23.77 -8.98 -21.56
CA ASN A 407 -24.81 -9.69 -20.82
C ASN A 407 -26.23 -9.17 -21.17
N ALA A 408 -26.39 -7.88 -21.39
CA ALA A 408 -27.64 -7.29 -21.86
C ALA A 408 -28.02 -7.85 -23.24
N TYR A 409 -27.07 -7.91 -24.18
CA TYR A 409 -27.27 -8.52 -25.49
C TYR A 409 -27.72 -9.98 -25.39
N VAL A 410 -27.04 -10.80 -24.56
CA VAL A 410 -27.42 -12.21 -24.34
C VAL A 410 -28.80 -12.33 -23.69
N ALA A 411 -29.16 -11.42 -22.80
CA ALA A 411 -30.49 -11.43 -22.15
C ALA A 411 -31.60 -11.01 -23.11
N GLU A 412 -31.38 -9.98 -23.94
CA GLU A 412 -32.29 -9.49 -24.95
C GLU A 412 -32.66 -10.56 -25.98
N HIS A 413 -31.63 -11.24 -26.53
CA HIS A 413 -31.82 -12.26 -27.57
C HIS A 413 -32.16 -13.65 -27.02
N ALA A 414 -32.03 -13.86 -25.73
CA ALA A 414 -32.41 -15.09 -25.01
C ALA A 414 -32.10 -16.38 -25.79
N PRO A 415 -30.81 -16.74 -26.03
CA PRO A 415 -30.41 -17.85 -26.88
C PRO A 415 -31.05 -19.20 -26.48
N TRP A 416 -31.38 -19.39 -25.19
CA TRP A 416 -32.11 -20.55 -24.69
C TRP A 416 -33.59 -20.62 -25.17
N VAL A 417 -34.17 -19.50 -25.60
CA VAL A 417 -35.49 -19.44 -26.23
C VAL A 417 -35.34 -19.72 -27.72
N LEU A 418 -34.42 -19.03 -28.40
CA LEU A 418 -34.12 -19.22 -29.82
C LEU A 418 -33.76 -20.71 -30.14
N ALA A 419 -33.05 -21.38 -29.23
CA ALA A 419 -32.64 -22.75 -29.40
C ALA A 419 -33.82 -23.76 -29.47
N LYS A 420 -35.02 -23.36 -29.06
CA LYS A 420 -36.25 -24.20 -29.13
C LYS A 420 -36.96 -24.11 -30.48
N ASP A 421 -36.63 -23.11 -31.29
CA ASP A 421 -37.25 -22.90 -32.60
C ASP A 421 -36.23 -23.11 -33.71
N GLU A 422 -36.48 -24.16 -34.51
CA GLU A 422 -35.58 -24.57 -35.60
C GLU A 422 -35.49 -23.52 -36.70
N SER A 423 -36.58 -22.73 -36.93
CA SER A 423 -36.60 -21.65 -37.90
C SER A 423 -35.69 -20.48 -37.53
N LYS A 424 -35.31 -20.37 -36.26
CA LYS A 424 -34.41 -19.34 -35.68
C LYS A 424 -32.94 -19.78 -35.59
N ARG A 425 -32.62 -20.94 -36.20
CA ARG A 425 -31.26 -21.53 -36.10
C ARG A 425 -30.14 -20.58 -36.56
N ALA A 426 -30.38 -19.89 -37.69
CA ALA A 426 -29.38 -18.93 -38.23
C ALA A 426 -29.20 -17.71 -37.31
N GLU A 427 -30.30 -17.16 -36.78
CA GLU A 427 -30.30 -16.06 -35.82
C GLU A 427 -29.56 -16.47 -34.53
N LEU A 428 -29.88 -17.64 -33.99
CA LEU A 428 -29.21 -18.19 -32.82
C LEU A 428 -27.70 -18.31 -33.04
N HIS A 429 -27.26 -18.77 -34.21
CA HIS A 429 -25.82 -18.96 -34.51
C HIS A 429 -25.07 -17.60 -34.46
N VAL A 430 -25.67 -16.55 -35.04
CA VAL A 430 -25.13 -15.19 -35.01
C VAL A 430 -25.05 -14.67 -33.57
N VAL A 431 -26.14 -14.82 -32.79
CA VAL A 431 -26.20 -14.37 -31.38
C VAL A 431 -25.11 -15.02 -30.54
N LEU A 432 -24.97 -16.35 -30.65
CA LEU A 432 -23.93 -17.10 -29.91
C LEU A 432 -22.52 -16.71 -30.34
N THR A 433 -22.32 -16.47 -31.65
CA THR A 433 -21.03 -16.05 -32.20
C THR A 433 -20.61 -14.68 -31.67
N LEU A 434 -21.53 -13.70 -31.68
CA LEU A 434 -21.23 -12.39 -31.13
C LEU A 434 -21.00 -12.43 -29.63
N ALA A 435 -21.80 -13.18 -28.86
CA ALA A 435 -21.62 -13.34 -27.41
C ALA A 435 -20.25 -13.93 -27.05
N LEU A 436 -19.80 -14.97 -27.76
CA LEU A 436 -18.48 -15.56 -27.53
C LEU A 436 -17.33 -14.64 -28.01
N ASN A 437 -17.56 -13.81 -29.02
CA ASN A 437 -16.60 -12.77 -29.40
C ASN A 437 -16.53 -11.64 -28.36
N TYR A 438 -17.63 -11.25 -27.73
CA TYR A 438 -17.56 -10.36 -26.55
C TYR A 438 -16.76 -11.00 -25.41
N PHE A 439 -17.01 -12.28 -25.11
CA PHE A 439 -16.25 -12.99 -24.09
C PHE A 439 -14.75 -12.99 -24.41
N ARG A 440 -14.35 -13.29 -25.66
CA ARG A 440 -12.97 -13.21 -26.13
C ARG A 440 -12.37 -11.82 -25.96
N LEU A 441 -13.09 -10.82 -26.40
CA LEU A 441 -12.69 -9.40 -26.32
C LEU A 441 -12.38 -9.00 -24.87
N LEU A 442 -13.30 -9.31 -23.95
CA LEU A 442 -13.12 -9.08 -22.52
C LEU A 442 -11.93 -9.85 -21.96
N THR A 443 -11.73 -11.10 -22.38
CA THR A 443 -10.60 -11.94 -21.95
C THR A 443 -9.27 -11.35 -22.33
N ILE A 444 -9.12 -10.80 -23.54
CA ILE A 444 -7.89 -10.15 -24.00
C ILE A 444 -7.52 -8.99 -23.07
N TRP A 445 -8.48 -8.16 -22.71
CA TRP A 445 -8.25 -6.99 -21.85
C TRP A 445 -8.13 -7.32 -20.37
N LEU A 446 -8.72 -8.44 -19.91
CA LEU A 446 -8.59 -8.93 -18.54
C LEU A 446 -7.30 -9.74 -18.30
N ALA A 447 -6.67 -10.27 -19.35
CA ALA A 447 -5.53 -11.18 -19.24
C ALA A 447 -4.38 -10.67 -18.35
N PRO A 448 -4.01 -9.37 -18.34
CA PRO A 448 -2.99 -8.88 -17.40
C PRO A 448 -3.38 -8.98 -15.93
N ALA A 449 -4.67 -8.87 -15.62
CA ALA A 449 -5.17 -8.94 -14.24
C ALA A 449 -5.42 -10.40 -13.80
N VAL A 450 -5.94 -11.25 -14.69
CA VAL A 450 -6.34 -12.65 -14.39
C VAL A 450 -5.68 -13.64 -15.34
N PRO A 451 -4.34 -13.75 -15.34
CA PRO A 451 -3.60 -14.48 -16.37
C PRO A 451 -3.93 -15.96 -16.44
N ALA A 452 -4.12 -16.65 -15.31
CA ALA A 452 -4.39 -18.08 -15.29
C ALA A 452 -5.81 -18.40 -15.81
N THR A 453 -6.80 -17.60 -15.43
CA THR A 453 -8.17 -17.77 -15.91
C THR A 453 -8.30 -17.37 -17.39
N ALA A 454 -7.59 -16.31 -17.81
CA ALA A 454 -7.53 -15.91 -19.21
C ALA A 454 -6.88 -16.99 -20.09
N ALA A 455 -5.81 -17.63 -19.62
CA ALA A 455 -5.19 -18.76 -20.34
C ALA A 455 -6.19 -19.91 -20.56
N ARG A 456 -6.94 -20.31 -19.52
CA ARG A 456 -8.00 -21.31 -19.64
C ARG A 456 -9.12 -20.89 -20.61
N ALA A 457 -9.47 -19.60 -20.63
CA ALA A 457 -10.45 -19.05 -21.56
C ALA A 457 -9.95 -19.06 -23.00
N PHE A 458 -8.68 -18.75 -23.25
CA PHE A 458 -8.04 -18.86 -24.56
C PHE A 458 -7.93 -20.30 -25.03
N ASP A 459 -7.60 -21.24 -24.13
CA ASP A 459 -7.62 -22.68 -24.43
C ASP A 459 -9.02 -23.15 -24.85
N PHE A 460 -10.07 -22.70 -24.16
CA PHE A 460 -11.44 -22.98 -24.54
C PHE A 460 -11.79 -22.41 -25.93
N LEU A 461 -11.38 -21.19 -26.22
CA LEU A 461 -11.62 -20.56 -27.51
C LEU A 461 -10.75 -21.11 -28.64
N ASP A 462 -9.73 -21.93 -28.35
CA ASP A 462 -8.67 -22.35 -29.26
C ASP A 462 -7.99 -21.17 -29.97
N ASP A 463 -7.79 -20.05 -29.22
CA ASP A 463 -7.25 -18.79 -29.70
C ASP A 463 -6.33 -18.19 -28.63
N HIS A 464 -5.05 -17.93 -28.98
CA HIS A 464 -4.02 -17.48 -28.05
C HIS A 464 -3.43 -16.13 -28.50
N PRO A 465 -4.17 -15.02 -28.32
CA PRO A 465 -3.71 -13.71 -28.73
C PRO A 465 -2.51 -13.26 -27.89
N ALA A 466 -1.44 -12.85 -28.55
CA ALA A 466 -0.23 -12.37 -27.90
C ALA A 466 -0.28 -10.84 -27.60
N ARG A 467 -1.23 -10.11 -28.20
CA ARG A 467 -1.28 -8.64 -28.17
C ARG A 467 -2.73 -8.15 -28.12
N PHE A 468 -2.92 -6.95 -27.61
CA PHE A 468 -4.24 -6.30 -27.53
C PHE A 468 -4.86 -6.01 -28.91
N ASP A 469 -4.06 -5.81 -29.96
CA ASP A 469 -4.55 -5.55 -31.31
C ASP A 469 -5.32 -6.73 -31.92
N ALA A 470 -5.14 -7.95 -31.42
CA ALA A 470 -5.98 -9.10 -31.76
C ALA A 470 -7.47 -8.90 -31.43
N ALA A 471 -7.80 -7.99 -30.52
CA ALA A 471 -9.16 -7.59 -30.17
C ALA A 471 -9.93 -6.90 -31.33
N ARG A 472 -9.23 -6.40 -32.37
CA ARG A 472 -9.87 -5.69 -33.49
C ARG A 472 -10.64 -6.61 -34.43
N MET A 473 -10.32 -7.90 -34.44
CA MET A 473 -10.95 -8.86 -35.35
C MET A 473 -11.71 -9.93 -34.56
N PRO A 474 -13.01 -10.15 -34.86
CA PRO A 474 -13.75 -11.23 -34.27
C PRO A 474 -13.32 -12.59 -34.84
N LEU A 475 -13.51 -13.66 -34.06
CA LEU A 475 -13.39 -15.04 -34.53
C LEU A 475 -14.65 -15.41 -35.32
N LEU A 476 -14.47 -15.73 -36.61
CA LEU A 476 -15.54 -16.13 -37.52
C LEU A 476 -15.20 -17.47 -38.18
N GLY A 477 -16.20 -18.36 -38.34
CA GLY A 477 -15.99 -19.69 -38.89
C GLY A 477 -15.03 -20.55 -38.06
N HIS A 478 -14.71 -20.11 -36.84
CA HIS A 478 -13.69 -20.67 -35.95
C HIS A 478 -14.31 -21.79 -35.08
N ALA A 479 -13.54 -22.86 -34.85
CA ALA A 479 -13.94 -23.94 -33.95
C ALA A 479 -13.47 -23.63 -32.51
N ILE A 480 -14.36 -23.90 -31.55
CA ILE A 480 -14.04 -23.76 -30.10
C ILE A 480 -14.04 -25.14 -29.45
N LYS A 481 -13.29 -25.31 -28.36
CA LYS A 481 -13.24 -26.55 -27.57
C LYS A 481 -14.45 -26.64 -26.62
N PRO A 482 -14.76 -27.84 -26.09
CA PRO A 482 -15.79 -27.99 -25.07
C PRO A 482 -15.57 -27.08 -23.87
N PHE A 483 -16.64 -26.45 -23.41
CA PHE A 483 -16.57 -25.52 -22.28
C PHE A 483 -16.49 -26.28 -20.95
N HIS A 484 -15.50 -25.92 -20.16
CA HIS A 484 -15.38 -26.28 -18.74
C HIS A 484 -15.46 -25.03 -17.88
N ALA A 485 -15.90 -25.18 -16.63
CA ALA A 485 -16.01 -24.05 -15.73
C ALA A 485 -14.64 -23.34 -15.56
N LEU A 486 -14.56 -22.07 -15.94
CA LEU A 486 -13.34 -21.27 -15.90
C LEU A 486 -13.07 -20.69 -14.52
N ALA A 487 -14.13 -20.36 -13.80
CA ALA A 487 -14.08 -19.86 -12.44
C ALA A 487 -15.36 -20.28 -11.69
N THR A 488 -15.24 -20.45 -10.38
CA THR A 488 -16.34 -20.73 -9.45
C THR A 488 -16.55 -19.55 -8.53
N ARG A 489 -17.73 -19.45 -7.94
CA ARG A 489 -17.97 -18.45 -6.89
C ARG A 489 -17.13 -18.73 -5.67
N ILE A 490 -16.65 -17.67 -5.02
CA ILE A 490 -16.05 -17.78 -3.70
C ILE A 490 -17.14 -18.21 -2.71
N ASP A 491 -16.89 -19.31 -2.00
CA ASP A 491 -17.69 -19.68 -0.82
C ASP A 491 -17.07 -18.98 0.40
N PRO A 492 -17.86 -18.23 1.19
CA PRO A 492 -17.38 -17.57 2.43
C PRO A 492 -16.61 -18.49 3.38
N LYS A 493 -16.87 -19.80 3.35
CA LYS A 493 -16.15 -20.78 4.15
C LYS A 493 -14.65 -20.84 3.81
N HIS A 494 -14.26 -20.62 2.55
CA HIS A 494 -12.85 -20.60 2.16
C HIS A 494 -12.15 -19.37 2.72
N ILE A 495 -12.82 -18.21 2.78
CA ILE A 495 -12.30 -17.01 3.42
C ILE A 495 -12.11 -17.25 4.91
N THR A 496 -13.12 -17.80 5.59
CA THR A 496 -13.03 -18.14 7.02
C THR A 496 -11.87 -19.10 7.29
N ALA A 497 -11.75 -20.18 6.49
CA ALA A 497 -10.67 -21.14 6.64
C ALA A 497 -9.29 -20.51 6.42
N MET A 498 -9.14 -19.60 5.44
CA MET A 498 -7.91 -18.85 5.22
C MET A 498 -7.54 -17.97 6.43
N ILE A 499 -8.51 -17.28 7.01
CA ILE A 499 -8.28 -16.44 8.20
C ILE A 499 -7.84 -17.29 9.39
N GLU A 500 -8.50 -18.41 9.64
CA GLU A 500 -8.16 -19.33 10.73
C GLU A 500 -6.76 -19.92 10.54
N ALA A 501 -6.45 -20.44 9.34
CA ALA A 501 -5.13 -20.96 9.03
C ALA A 501 -4.03 -19.88 9.13
N SER A 502 -4.33 -18.63 8.77
CA SER A 502 -3.41 -17.50 8.95
C SER A 502 -3.12 -17.23 10.44
N LYS A 503 -4.12 -17.32 11.31
CA LYS A 503 -3.93 -17.18 12.77
C LYS A 503 -3.09 -18.32 13.35
N GLU A 504 -3.33 -19.56 12.95
CA GLU A 504 -2.58 -20.73 13.40
C GLU A 504 -1.11 -20.66 12.96
N SER A 505 -0.84 -20.26 11.72
CA SER A 505 0.53 -20.09 11.22
C SER A 505 1.31 -19.03 12.00
N LEU A 506 0.62 -18.03 12.53
CA LEU A 506 1.20 -17.00 13.40
C LEU A 506 1.49 -17.50 14.81
N GLN A 507 0.65 -18.39 15.35
CA GLN A 507 0.85 -18.98 16.68
C GLN A 507 2.01 -19.99 16.68
N ALA A 508 2.15 -20.76 15.63
CA ALA A 508 3.27 -21.70 15.44
C ALA A 508 4.64 -20.99 15.31
N THR A 509 4.66 -19.72 14.94
CA THR A 509 5.85 -18.89 14.78
C THR A 509 6.11 -17.90 15.92
N ALA A 510 5.25 -17.82 16.95
CA ALA A 510 5.46 -16.92 18.07
C ALA A 510 6.42 -17.54 19.13
N PRO A 511 7.34 -16.78 19.77
CA PRO A 511 7.36 -15.33 19.84
C PRO A 511 8.64 -14.68 19.32
N ALA A 512 8.56 -13.89 18.30
CA ALA A 512 9.49 -12.78 18.11
C ALA A 512 8.74 -11.66 17.41
N ALA A 513 8.63 -10.51 18.06
CA ALA A 513 8.02 -9.31 17.51
C ALA A 513 8.57 -9.04 16.10
N SER A 514 7.70 -9.07 15.11
CA SER A 514 8.07 -8.67 13.75
C SER A 514 8.42 -7.20 13.77
N ALA A 515 9.67 -6.85 13.47
CA ALA A 515 10.03 -5.48 13.20
C ALA A 515 9.24 -5.00 11.97
N PRO A 516 8.49 -3.90 12.06
CA PRO A 516 8.06 -3.18 10.87
C PRO A 516 9.30 -2.70 10.12
N HIS A 517 9.18 -2.51 8.81
CA HIS A 517 10.23 -1.87 8.02
C HIS A 517 10.72 -0.61 8.73
N PRO A 518 12.03 -0.36 8.78
CA PRO A 518 12.55 0.86 9.39
C PRO A 518 11.95 2.06 8.66
N GLY A 519 11.13 2.81 9.35
CA GLY A 519 10.74 4.14 8.92
C GLY A 519 11.97 5.04 8.83
N PRO A 520 11.87 6.21 8.20
CA PRO A 520 12.99 7.11 8.08
C PRO A 520 13.54 7.46 9.46
N LEU A 521 14.85 7.31 9.63
CA LEU A 521 15.54 7.65 10.87
C LEU A 521 15.33 9.13 11.20
N PRO A 522 15.11 9.48 12.47
CA PRO A 522 15.21 10.86 12.92
C PRO A 522 16.63 11.35 12.65
N GLN A 523 16.74 12.50 12.04
CA GLN A 523 18.01 13.14 11.78
C GLN A 523 18.60 13.62 13.12
N ALA A 524 19.82 13.21 13.44
CA ALA A 524 20.53 13.66 14.63
C ALA A 524 20.66 15.20 14.60
N GLY A 525 19.93 15.88 15.49
CA GLY A 525 20.01 17.31 15.63
C GLY A 525 21.27 17.72 16.39
N GLU A 526 22.12 18.51 15.79
CA GLU A 526 23.16 19.22 16.52
C GLU A 526 22.53 20.40 17.30
N GLY A 527 22.82 20.43 18.60
CA GLY A 527 22.32 21.44 19.51
C GLY A 527 22.84 22.82 19.21
N GLY A 528 21.93 23.78 19.03
CA GLY A 528 22.16 25.23 19.13
C GLY A 528 21.60 25.71 20.46
N LYS A 529 22.51 26.12 21.34
CA LYS A 529 22.20 26.78 22.62
C LYS A 529 21.41 28.06 22.42
N ARG A 530 20.33 28.26 23.15
CA ARG A 530 20.08 29.48 23.93
C ARG A 530 19.02 29.20 24.99
N GLY A 531 19.41 29.41 26.22
CA GLY A 531 18.58 29.30 27.40
C GLY A 531 17.64 30.48 27.58
N THR A 532 16.57 30.22 28.25
CA THR A 532 15.99 31.14 29.24
C THR A 532 15.21 30.33 30.26
N THR A 533 15.64 30.45 31.47
CA THR A 533 15.03 30.03 32.74
C THR A 533 13.71 30.76 32.97
N VAL A 534 12.65 30.06 33.36
CA VAL A 534 11.68 30.54 34.36
C VAL A 534 11.12 29.37 35.14
N THR A 535 11.13 29.55 36.42
CA THR A 535 10.86 28.74 37.60
C THR A 535 9.41 28.28 37.75
N THR A 536 9.30 27.08 38.33
CA THR A 536 8.40 26.54 39.36
C THR A 536 6.94 27.00 39.45
N ASP A 537 5.99 26.04 39.47
CA ASP A 537 5.26 25.75 40.70
C ASP A 537 4.58 24.39 40.66
N ALA A 538 4.67 23.71 41.78
CA ALA A 538 4.08 22.41 42.05
C ALA A 538 2.64 22.59 42.57
N ALA A 539 1.73 21.71 42.14
CA ALA A 539 0.53 21.41 42.90
C ALA A 539 0.13 19.95 42.69
N GLN A 540 0.24 19.24 43.78
CA GLN A 540 -0.35 17.91 44.06
C GLN A 540 -1.86 17.92 43.88
N HIS A 541 -2.43 16.83 43.30
CA HIS A 541 -3.64 16.23 43.91
C HIS A 541 -3.89 14.81 43.39
N SER A 542 -3.77 13.92 44.30
CA SER A 542 -4.60 12.77 44.73
C SER A 542 -5.10 11.78 43.67
N ALA A 543 -4.68 10.56 43.89
CA ALA A 543 -5.18 9.29 43.35
C ALA A 543 -6.61 8.97 43.83
N SER A 544 -7.35 8.32 42.97
CA SER A 544 -8.41 7.34 43.36
C SER A 544 -8.72 6.42 42.16
N PRO A 545 -9.32 5.21 42.38
CA PRO A 545 -8.67 3.96 42.07
C PRO A 545 -9.16 3.34 40.74
N SER A 546 -8.32 2.47 40.18
CA SER A 546 -8.63 1.60 39.04
C SER A 546 -9.69 0.56 39.38
N PRO A 547 -10.54 0.18 38.44
CA PRO A 547 -11.18 -1.14 38.47
C PRO A 547 -10.36 -2.14 37.62
N GLU A 548 -10.39 -3.39 38.07
CA GLU A 548 -9.69 -4.56 37.55
C GLU A 548 -10.11 -4.97 36.12
N PRO A 549 -9.32 -5.84 35.43
CA PRO A 549 -9.45 -6.08 34.02
C PRO A 549 -10.52 -7.11 33.70
N GLY A 550 -11.52 -6.70 32.95
CA GLY A 550 -12.45 -7.59 32.26
C GLY A 550 -12.23 -7.55 30.76
N ALA A 551 -12.04 -8.74 30.20
CA ALA A 551 -12.20 -9.17 28.81
C ALA A 551 -11.92 -8.17 27.67
N ALA A 552 -10.98 -8.55 26.81
CA ALA A 552 -10.70 -7.92 25.52
C ALA A 552 -11.97 -7.84 24.65
N ASP A 553 -12.46 -6.62 24.42
CA ASP A 553 -13.50 -6.35 23.46
C ASP A 553 -12.90 -5.81 22.15
N SER A 554 -13.46 -6.32 21.06
CA SER A 554 -13.19 -5.91 19.69
C SER A 554 -13.44 -4.41 19.49
N ASP A 555 -12.58 -3.71 18.71
CA ASP A 555 -12.75 -2.31 18.30
C ASP A 555 -14.01 -2.07 17.42
N THR A 556 -14.85 -3.08 17.23
CA THR A 556 -16.12 -3.01 16.50
C THR A 556 -17.28 -2.91 17.48
N ILE A 557 -18.12 -1.90 17.27
CA ILE A 557 -19.39 -1.79 18.00
C ILE A 557 -20.50 -2.53 17.26
N SER A 558 -21.40 -3.16 17.99
CA SER A 558 -22.61 -3.76 17.42
C SER A 558 -23.60 -2.68 16.95
N ILE A 559 -24.55 -3.05 16.10
CA ILE A 559 -25.63 -2.15 15.70
C ILE A 559 -26.45 -1.66 16.89
N ASP A 560 -26.60 -2.49 17.92
CA ASP A 560 -27.28 -2.13 19.17
C ASP A 560 -26.49 -1.13 20.02
N GLU A 561 -25.18 -1.16 19.94
CA GLU A 561 -24.31 -0.15 20.58
C GLU A 561 -24.33 1.17 19.82
N PHE A 562 -24.29 1.13 18.48
CA PHE A 562 -24.45 2.31 17.66
C PHE A 562 -25.83 2.96 17.84
N ALA A 563 -26.88 2.17 17.94
CA ALA A 563 -28.26 2.64 18.18
C ALA A 563 -28.47 3.33 19.55
N LYS A 564 -27.51 3.20 20.48
CA LYS A 564 -27.51 3.96 21.73
C LYS A 564 -27.10 5.43 21.54
N LEU A 565 -26.47 5.79 20.41
CA LEU A 565 -26.11 7.16 20.11
C LEU A 565 -27.34 7.90 19.54
N ASP A 566 -27.71 8.99 20.18
CA ASP A 566 -28.75 9.89 19.65
C ASP A 566 -28.08 10.98 18.79
N LEU A 567 -27.98 10.70 17.47
CA LEU A 567 -27.44 11.63 16.50
C LEU A 567 -28.56 12.54 15.98
N ARG A 568 -28.35 13.87 16.08
CA ARG A 568 -29.35 14.87 15.71
C ARG A 568 -28.73 15.96 14.83
N VAL A 569 -29.58 16.55 13.99
CA VAL A 569 -29.27 17.78 13.26
C VAL A 569 -29.52 18.98 14.18
N ALA A 570 -28.62 19.93 14.20
CA ALA A 570 -28.80 21.20 14.90
C ALA A 570 -28.35 22.38 14.04
N LYS A 571 -29.03 23.52 14.17
CA LYS A 571 -28.65 24.78 13.52
C LYS A 571 -27.74 25.60 14.40
N VAL A 572 -26.64 26.08 13.86
CA VAL A 572 -25.71 26.95 14.58
C VAL A 572 -26.33 28.35 14.72
N LEU A 573 -26.69 28.73 15.95
CA LEU A 573 -27.23 30.05 16.29
C LEU A 573 -26.11 31.08 16.51
N ALA A 574 -25.05 30.66 17.21
CA ALA A 574 -23.86 31.46 17.45
C ALA A 574 -22.62 30.59 17.49
N CYS A 575 -21.49 31.12 17.05
CA CYS A 575 -20.18 30.47 17.16
C CYS A 575 -19.12 31.52 17.44
N GLU A 576 -18.36 31.35 18.53
CA GLU A 576 -17.38 32.33 19.01
C GLU A 576 -16.09 31.65 19.43
N ALA A 577 -14.97 32.37 19.31
CA ALA A 577 -13.70 31.91 19.86
C ALA A 577 -13.74 32.01 21.39
N VAL A 578 -13.29 30.97 22.07
CA VAL A 578 -13.25 30.98 23.55
C VAL A 578 -12.04 31.81 24.00
N GLU A 579 -12.30 32.84 24.79
CA GLU A 579 -11.24 33.67 25.35
C GLU A 579 -10.34 32.85 26.31
N GLY A 580 -9.04 32.97 26.16
CA GLY A 580 -8.07 32.13 26.88
C GLY A 580 -7.90 30.70 26.37
N SER A 581 -8.48 30.34 25.22
CA SER A 581 -8.25 29.06 24.54
C SER A 581 -7.71 29.24 23.13
N THR A 582 -6.63 28.53 22.81
CA THR A 582 -6.06 28.48 21.46
C THR A 582 -6.76 27.47 20.53
N LYS A 583 -7.57 26.57 21.09
CA LYS A 583 -8.13 25.41 20.37
C LYS A 583 -9.65 25.41 20.26
N LEU A 584 -10.36 26.06 21.20
CA LEU A 584 -11.81 25.89 21.35
C LEU A 584 -12.61 26.98 20.66
N LEU A 585 -13.72 26.55 20.02
CA LEU A 585 -14.86 27.37 19.66
C LEU A 585 -16.04 27.00 20.57
N ARG A 586 -16.84 28.01 20.95
CA ARG A 586 -18.12 27.86 21.65
C ARG A 586 -19.25 27.96 20.66
N PHE A 587 -20.09 26.95 20.59
CA PHE A 587 -21.29 26.90 19.77
C PHE A 587 -22.53 27.05 20.64
N GLU A 588 -23.48 27.83 20.18
CA GLU A 588 -24.88 27.76 20.62
C GLU A 588 -25.68 27.17 19.46
N LEU A 589 -26.34 26.03 19.72
CA LEU A 589 -27.08 25.27 18.74
C LEU A 589 -28.57 25.29 19.04
N ASP A 590 -29.39 25.39 17.99
CA ASP A 590 -30.81 25.05 18.04
C ASP A 590 -30.95 23.56 17.68
N ALA A 591 -31.39 22.75 18.62
CA ALA A 591 -31.58 21.31 18.46
C ALA A 591 -33.10 20.94 18.36
N GLY A 592 -33.95 21.86 17.95
CA GLY A 592 -35.39 21.64 17.81
C GLY A 592 -36.07 21.33 19.16
N ASP A 593 -36.78 20.23 19.22
CA ASP A 593 -37.49 19.79 20.44
C ASP A 593 -36.58 19.55 21.65
N LEU A 594 -35.27 19.34 21.40
CA LEU A 594 -34.25 19.21 22.44
C LEU A 594 -33.78 20.54 23.02
N GLY A 595 -34.29 21.67 22.50
CA GLY A 595 -33.98 23.01 22.93
C GLY A 595 -32.58 23.48 22.48
N LYS A 596 -32.13 24.57 23.11
CA LYS A 596 -30.79 25.09 22.84
C LYS A 596 -29.71 24.26 23.54
N ARG A 597 -28.56 24.10 22.87
CA ARG A 597 -27.40 23.37 23.41
C ARG A 597 -26.13 24.20 23.28
N GLN A 598 -25.34 24.26 24.34
CA GLN A 598 -24.01 24.82 24.31
C GLN A 598 -22.97 23.71 24.15
N ILE A 599 -22.12 23.82 23.10
CA ILE A 599 -21.07 22.84 22.85
C ILE A 599 -19.74 23.53 22.65
N PHE A 600 -18.67 22.99 23.24
CA PHE A 600 -17.29 23.39 23.01
C PHE A 600 -16.60 22.37 22.11
N SER A 601 -16.05 22.86 20.98
CA SER A 601 -15.35 22.01 20.00
C SER A 601 -13.94 22.52 19.72
N GLY A 602 -12.99 21.59 19.58
CA GLY A 602 -11.56 21.84 19.38
C GLY A 602 -11.15 22.19 17.94
N ILE A 603 -12.01 22.85 17.18
CA ILE A 603 -11.85 23.05 15.73
C ILE A 603 -11.43 24.49 15.34
N LYS A 604 -10.95 25.29 16.26
CA LYS A 604 -10.57 26.71 16.01
C LYS A 604 -9.50 26.83 14.93
N ALA A 605 -8.59 25.87 14.81
CA ALA A 605 -7.53 25.91 13.80
C ALA A 605 -8.09 25.71 12.37
N ALA A 606 -9.12 24.89 12.21
CA ALA A 606 -9.79 24.65 10.94
C ALA A 606 -10.77 25.78 10.57
N TYR A 607 -11.31 26.49 11.58
CA TYR A 607 -12.29 27.55 11.39
C TYR A 607 -11.84 28.85 12.10
N PRO A 608 -10.87 29.58 11.52
CA PRO A 608 -10.34 30.81 12.13
C PRO A 608 -11.36 31.97 12.18
N GLU A 609 -12.41 31.88 11.35
CA GLU A 609 -13.51 32.85 11.30
C GLU A 609 -14.83 32.20 11.76
N PRO A 610 -15.06 32.04 13.09
CA PRO A 610 -16.20 31.26 13.61
C PRO A 610 -17.57 31.83 13.21
N GLY A 611 -17.67 33.13 12.93
CA GLY A 611 -18.92 33.75 12.48
C GLY A 611 -19.45 33.18 11.16
N LYS A 612 -18.59 32.62 10.30
CA LYS A 612 -19.02 31.96 9.05
C LYS A 612 -19.75 30.62 9.27
N LEU A 613 -19.69 30.08 10.50
CA LEU A 613 -20.39 28.86 10.86
C LEU A 613 -21.83 29.09 11.28
N VAL A 614 -22.21 30.32 11.59
CA VAL A 614 -23.57 30.67 12.00
C VAL A 614 -24.54 30.43 10.82
N GLY A 615 -25.64 29.77 11.13
CA GLY A 615 -26.68 29.41 10.16
C GLY A 615 -26.48 28.03 9.47
N ARG A 616 -25.32 27.37 9.66
CA ARG A 616 -25.09 26.00 9.16
C ARG A 616 -25.88 24.98 9.97
N SER A 617 -26.28 23.90 9.30
CA SER A 617 -26.91 22.73 9.92
C SER A 617 -25.86 21.65 10.15
N VAL A 618 -25.53 21.34 11.41
CA VAL A 618 -24.47 20.40 11.77
C VAL A 618 -25.06 19.17 12.45
N VAL A 619 -24.33 18.04 12.38
CA VAL A 619 -24.68 16.81 13.08
C VAL A 619 -23.97 16.78 14.44
N PHE A 620 -24.70 16.44 15.50
CA PHE A 620 -24.14 16.31 16.83
C PHE A 620 -24.72 15.10 17.60
N ILE A 621 -23.99 14.64 18.61
CA ILE A 621 -24.45 13.60 19.54
C ILE A 621 -25.19 14.30 20.69
N ALA A 622 -26.51 14.03 20.80
CA ALA A 622 -27.39 14.72 21.72
C ALA A 622 -27.47 14.10 23.13
N ASN A 623 -27.19 12.80 23.24
CA ASN A 623 -27.32 12.04 24.51
C ASN A 623 -26.00 11.82 25.25
N LEU A 624 -24.97 12.59 24.96
CA LEU A 624 -23.75 12.62 25.77
C LEU A 624 -24.02 13.34 27.12
N ALA A 625 -23.50 12.78 28.21
CA ALA A 625 -23.58 13.41 29.52
C ALA A 625 -22.90 14.80 29.48
N PRO A 626 -23.53 15.85 30.04
CA PRO A 626 -22.97 17.17 30.09
C PRO A 626 -21.57 17.19 30.74
N ARG A 627 -20.58 17.74 30.05
CA ARG A 627 -19.20 17.79 30.53
C ARG A 627 -18.86 19.19 31.05
N LYS A 628 -18.51 19.30 32.32
CA LYS A 628 -18.02 20.54 32.89
C LYS A 628 -16.59 20.78 32.46
N MET A 629 -16.35 21.90 31.80
CA MET A 629 -15.06 22.35 31.32
C MET A 629 -14.66 23.67 31.99
N ARG A 630 -13.39 24.09 31.85
CA ARG A 630 -12.89 25.38 32.41
C ARG A 630 -13.72 26.59 31.95
N PHE A 631 -14.31 26.53 30.77
CA PHE A 631 -14.98 27.65 30.11
C PHE A 631 -16.51 27.53 30.09
N GLY A 632 -17.08 26.51 30.74
CA GLY A 632 -18.53 26.26 30.78
C GLY A 632 -18.89 24.78 30.69
N VAL A 633 -20.16 24.49 30.49
CA VAL A 633 -20.66 23.11 30.31
C VAL A 633 -20.88 22.83 28.83
N SER A 634 -20.33 21.71 28.33
CA SER A 634 -20.59 21.20 26.97
C SER A 634 -21.70 20.13 27.04
N GLU A 635 -22.79 20.36 26.29
CA GLU A 635 -24.02 19.54 26.33
C GLU A 635 -24.17 18.70 25.06
N GLY A 636 -23.09 18.01 24.66
CA GLY A 636 -23.04 17.17 23.47
C GLY A 636 -21.69 17.30 22.76
N MET A 637 -21.60 16.71 21.58
CA MET A 637 -20.40 16.76 20.73
C MET A 637 -20.81 16.95 19.26
N ILE A 638 -20.29 18.00 18.61
CA ILE A 638 -20.46 18.19 17.16
C ILE A 638 -19.51 17.24 16.45
N LEU A 639 -20.01 16.58 15.42
CA LEU A 639 -19.24 15.64 14.61
C LEU A 639 -18.45 16.37 13.52
N SER A 640 -17.23 15.95 13.35
CA SER A 640 -16.32 16.42 12.30
C SER A 640 -15.50 15.26 11.75
N ALA A 641 -15.20 15.32 10.45
CA ALA A 641 -14.28 14.41 9.76
C ALA A 641 -12.89 15.06 9.67
N GLY A 642 -11.83 14.27 9.70
CA GLY A 642 -10.44 14.73 9.53
C GLY A 642 -9.50 14.25 10.61
N SER A 643 -8.20 14.46 10.40
CA SER A 643 -7.11 13.95 11.25
C SER A 643 -6.78 14.84 12.44
N GLY A 644 -7.36 16.06 12.52
CA GLY A 644 -7.13 17.02 13.59
C GLY A 644 -6.47 18.32 13.11
N GLY A 645 -6.34 19.29 14.03
CA GLY A 645 -5.71 20.58 13.73
C GLY A 645 -6.50 21.41 12.72
N ALA A 646 -5.86 21.79 11.61
CA ALA A 646 -6.48 22.55 10.51
C ALA A 646 -7.25 21.64 9.53
N ASP A 647 -7.03 20.32 9.59
CA ASP A 647 -7.66 19.31 8.74
C ASP A 647 -8.89 18.70 9.43
N LEU A 648 -9.88 19.54 9.71
CA LEU A 648 -11.16 19.14 10.30
C LEU A 648 -12.31 19.77 9.51
N PHE A 649 -13.26 18.93 9.12
CA PHE A 649 -14.45 19.31 8.36
C PHE A 649 -15.70 19.00 9.17
N LEU A 650 -16.55 19.98 9.46
CA LEU A 650 -17.83 19.76 10.11
C LEU A 650 -18.73 18.89 9.23
N LEU A 651 -19.40 17.91 9.83
CA LEU A 651 -20.45 17.16 9.14
C LEU A 651 -21.72 18.00 9.09
N ASP A 652 -22.07 18.46 7.90
CA ASP A 652 -23.24 19.27 7.63
C ASP A 652 -24.42 18.40 7.16
N ALA A 653 -25.62 18.78 7.53
CA ALA A 653 -26.84 18.21 6.98
C ALA A 653 -27.25 19.00 5.72
N ASP A 654 -27.81 18.27 4.72
CA ASP A 654 -28.27 18.83 3.46
C ASP A 654 -29.44 19.82 3.63
N THR A 655 -29.67 20.63 2.59
CA THR A 655 -30.77 21.58 2.54
C THR A 655 -32.14 20.88 2.67
N GLY A 656 -32.93 21.32 3.65
CA GLY A 656 -34.20 20.70 4.00
C GLY A 656 -34.21 19.95 5.33
N ALA A 657 -33.04 19.63 5.90
CA ALA A 657 -32.95 19.08 7.25
C ALA A 657 -33.27 20.17 8.29
N THR A 658 -34.17 19.85 9.22
CA THR A 658 -34.59 20.78 10.28
C THR A 658 -33.93 20.44 11.62
N PRO A 659 -33.72 21.43 12.52
CA PRO A 659 -33.22 21.19 13.85
C PRO A 659 -34.03 20.12 14.61
N GLY A 660 -33.33 19.22 15.30
CA GLY A 660 -33.94 18.11 16.04
C GLY A 660 -34.15 16.82 15.23
N MET A 661 -34.03 16.85 13.88
CA MET A 661 -34.17 15.64 13.07
C MET A 661 -33.15 14.57 13.49
N PRO A 662 -33.60 13.30 13.67
CA PRO A 662 -32.68 12.21 13.95
C PRO A 662 -31.88 11.83 12.69
N VAL A 663 -30.61 11.53 12.89
CA VAL A 663 -29.71 10.95 11.88
C VAL A 663 -29.67 9.44 12.11
N LYS A 664 -29.97 8.67 11.05
CA LYS A 664 -30.08 7.20 11.12
C LYS A 664 -29.04 6.53 10.24
#